data_bfeedc497ec0f60a9eb2ca8baa26e6ee
#
_entry.id   bfeedc497ec0f60a9eb2ca8baa26e6ee
#
_cell.length_a   1.000
_cell.length_b   1.000
_cell.length_c   1.000
_cell.angle_alpha   90.00
_cell.angle_beta   90.00
_cell.angle_gamma   90.00
#
_symmetry.space_group_name_H-M   'P 1'
#
loop_
_entity.id
_entity.type
_entity.pdbx_description
1 polymer ?
#
loop_
_entity_poly.entity_id
_entity_poly.type
_entity_poly.pdbx_seq_one_letter_code
_entity_poly.pdbx_strand_id
1 'polypeptide(L)'
;MSSCNDEGLSYSCETKIRSNGIRKIYKTRYNCCYGTVREAGEFGCHAVELRSLQETVFALGGRSFLSLMAEAEVDPKFLNQNHTYFVPVDRSSPAASDVANDVNTQNEGLTTDVKQDESVRLRRQATTIMRMDAEPRDMTEVRTVVRGHMVPGIYLTSNFRDEQLLETENSEAKIRINMYNAPARIYTANCVRLVSTNNYAHQGVIHMLDGVMKPATKTIAQLLESEPHFSSFRKLLREQDVTMFSQSGQLTVFAPTDDAFAKLNPELRGRLLKGEGCVHSVVEHHVLPNVICSTVIQGRARSTSLLGSSLLLERDLEGKLYVNGKQVITRDVVASNGVLHVIDGVLIPENARSFSQLLSSHNLTELARLVEAAGMVPMLDSLTNATLFAPNNYAIRSIPDEVKQSWMTNPEKLKQVLMYHLVQPGVRQAGLANNQMVETGLKGQSVRMNFYQSMPFFNAAPLRASVQCGSVLRWEQDACNGNVHIIDRVMIPPENSITQWLANNRSFSIMTTLLKDTKLNEILSAEGTYTVLAPPDVAFYQMPEEVLSEITKDPRKAATILKQHILPEHVCCSGFRGDWFTSNRRRTIDGSWISLQRHLDGSLTAGDSHILSCDQLALNGVIHVVDQVIMPKANALPFLSGTRRLGLPGMELILNHGKQKRI
;
A
#
# COMPACT_ATOMS: atom_id res chain seq x y z
N MET A 1 -36.18 18.50 24.57
CA MET A 1 -36.76 18.28 23.23
C MET A 1 -36.38 16.90 22.78
N SER A 2 -37.35 16.08 22.45
CA SER A 2 -37.10 14.77 21.86
C SER A 2 -37.59 14.79 20.40
N SER A 3 -36.76 14.34 19.51
CA SER A 3 -37.08 14.13 18.10
C SER A 3 -37.02 12.65 17.81
N CYS A 4 -38.04 12.13 17.15
CA CYS A 4 -38.13 10.70 16.84
C CYS A 4 -38.17 10.50 15.34
N ASN A 5 -37.43 9.52 14.84
CA ASN A 5 -37.38 9.14 13.44
C ASN A 5 -37.93 7.73 13.25
N ASP A 6 -38.70 7.54 12.21
CA ASP A 6 -39.16 6.24 11.75
C ASP A 6 -38.04 5.55 10.97
N GLU A 7 -37.64 4.36 11.40
CA GLU A 7 -36.63 3.52 10.75
C GLU A 7 -37.29 2.26 10.15
N GLY A 8 -38.59 2.33 9.79
CA GLY A 8 -39.39 1.24 9.24
C GLY A 8 -39.82 0.24 10.30
N LEU A 9 -39.04 -0.75 10.63
CA LEU A 9 -39.34 -1.77 11.65
C LEU A 9 -39.03 -1.31 13.08
N SER A 10 -38.40 -0.17 13.26
CA SER A 10 -38.06 0.40 14.56
C SER A 10 -38.30 1.90 14.61
N TYR A 11 -38.39 2.43 15.80
CA TYR A 11 -38.61 3.84 16.07
C TYR A 11 -37.49 4.36 16.94
N SER A 12 -36.72 5.32 16.49
CA SER A 12 -35.58 5.84 17.22
C SER A 12 -35.85 7.27 17.69
N CYS A 13 -35.73 7.51 19.00
CA CYS A 13 -35.93 8.82 19.59
C CYS A 13 -34.63 9.36 20.18
N GLU A 14 -34.24 10.57 19.78
CA GLU A 14 -33.17 11.32 20.42
C GLU A 14 -33.76 12.31 21.44
N THR A 15 -33.47 12.09 22.72
CA THR A 15 -33.83 13.00 23.78
C THR A 15 -32.63 13.81 24.22
N LYS A 16 -32.68 15.14 24.01
CA LYS A 16 -31.62 16.10 24.40
C LYS A 16 -31.96 16.68 25.75
N ILE A 17 -31.21 16.35 26.81
CA ILE A 17 -31.35 16.88 28.16
C ILE A 17 -30.15 17.81 28.43
N ARG A 18 -30.46 19.01 28.95
CA ARG A 18 -29.46 19.97 29.42
C ARG A 18 -29.62 20.13 30.93
N SER A 19 -28.60 19.75 31.70
CA SER A 19 -28.58 19.91 33.18
C SER A 19 -27.18 20.39 33.55
N ASN A 20 -27.11 21.44 34.38
CA ASN A 20 -25.88 22.03 34.92
C ASN A 20 -24.79 22.32 33.87
N GLY A 21 -25.20 22.90 32.73
CA GLY A 21 -24.27 23.21 31.64
C GLY A 21 -23.84 22.04 30.75
N ILE A 22 -24.13 20.79 31.16
CA ILE A 22 -23.79 19.58 30.40
C ILE A 22 -24.97 19.20 29.52
N ARG A 23 -24.69 18.99 28.21
CA ARG A 23 -25.67 18.48 27.24
C ARG A 23 -25.50 16.97 27.11
N LYS A 24 -26.54 16.20 27.47
CA LYS A 24 -26.60 14.74 27.23
C LYS A 24 -27.61 14.46 26.13
N ILE A 25 -27.25 13.56 25.24
CA ILE A 25 -28.14 13.06 24.18
C ILE A 25 -28.36 11.58 24.45
N TYR A 26 -29.62 11.24 24.65
CA TYR A 26 -30.04 9.85 24.81
C TYR A 26 -30.69 9.40 23.50
N LYS A 27 -30.19 8.32 22.92
CA LYS A 27 -30.80 7.68 21.76
C LYS A 27 -31.48 6.41 22.22
N THR A 28 -32.81 6.39 22.17
CA THR A 28 -33.63 5.25 22.57
C THR A 28 -34.26 4.65 21.34
N ARG A 29 -34.08 3.36 21.13
CA ARG A 29 -34.68 2.62 20.04
C ARG A 29 -35.82 1.74 20.56
N TYR A 30 -36.99 1.84 19.94
CA TYR A 30 -38.18 1.06 20.27
C TYR A 30 -38.41 0.04 19.15
N ASN A 31 -38.56 -1.22 19.51
CA ASN A 31 -38.92 -2.32 18.62
C ASN A 31 -40.23 -2.93 19.11
N CYS A 32 -40.99 -3.52 18.18
CA CYS A 32 -42.18 -4.28 18.57
C CYS A 32 -41.83 -5.56 19.31
N CYS A 33 -42.67 -5.96 20.26
CA CYS A 33 -42.56 -7.21 20.97
C CYS A 33 -42.88 -8.41 20.06
N TYR A 34 -42.48 -9.59 20.48
CA TYR A 34 -42.83 -10.84 19.79
C TYR A 34 -44.34 -10.97 19.57
N GLY A 35 -44.74 -11.37 18.36
CA GLY A 35 -46.14 -11.48 17.96
C GLY A 35 -46.81 -10.16 17.56
N THR A 36 -46.03 -9.08 17.52
CA THR A 36 -46.52 -7.79 17.02
C THR A 36 -45.58 -7.22 15.96
N VAL A 37 -46.12 -6.58 14.93
CA VAL A 37 -45.40 -5.98 13.80
C VAL A 37 -45.81 -4.53 13.66
N ARG A 38 -44.87 -3.70 13.19
CA ARG A 38 -45.14 -2.31 12.84
C ARG A 38 -45.18 -2.17 11.33
N GLU A 39 -46.20 -1.48 10.82
CA GLU A 39 -46.24 -1.07 9.44
C GLU A 39 -45.54 0.28 9.23
N ALA A 40 -44.87 0.45 8.06
CA ALA A 40 -44.18 1.68 7.76
C ALA A 40 -45.16 2.87 7.68
N GLY A 41 -44.89 3.92 8.49
CA GLY A 41 -45.74 5.11 8.58
C GLY A 41 -46.79 5.07 9.67
N GLU A 42 -46.99 3.95 10.37
CA GLU A 42 -47.93 3.85 11.48
C GLU A 42 -47.25 3.94 12.84
N PHE A 43 -47.94 4.56 13.84
CA PHE A 43 -47.45 4.60 15.19
C PHE A 43 -48.04 3.41 15.97
N GLY A 44 -47.13 2.57 16.51
CA GLY A 44 -47.49 1.44 17.34
C GLY A 44 -47.17 0.09 16.70
N CYS A 45 -47.50 -0.96 17.45
CA CYS A 45 -47.28 -2.35 17.04
C CYS A 45 -48.63 -3.03 16.98
N HIS A 46 -48.92 -3.70 15.88
CA HIS A 46 -50.21 -4.43 15.69
C HIS A 46 -49.94 -5.93 15.91
N ALA A 47 -50.90 -6.63 16.53
CA ALA A 47 -50.81 -8.07 16.71
C ALA A 47 -50.90 -8.80 15.34
N VAL A 48 -50.02 -9.75 15.15
CA VAL A 48 -50.01 -10.63 13.96
C VAL A 48 -50.70 -11.94 14.34
N GLU A 49 -51.53 -12.45 13.45
CA GLU A 49 -52.09 -13.78 13.57
C GLU A 49 -50.96 -14.82 13.46
N LEU A 50 -50.61 -15.48 14.56
CA LEU A 50 -49.59 -16.48 14.58
C LEU A 50 -50.14 -17.81 14.04
N ARG A 51 -49.38 -18.44 13.13
CA ARG A 51 -49.64 -19.78 12.64
C ARG A 51 -48.69 -20.78 13.31
N SER A 52 -48.97 -22.07 13.13
CA SER A 52 -48.03 -23.09 13.55
C SER A 52 -46.69 -22.97 12.84
N LEU A 53 -45.59 -23.46 13.46
CA LEU A 53 -44.28 -23.48 12.84
C LEU A 53 -44.33 -24.14 11.45
N GLN A 54 -44.97 -25.30 11.34
CA GLN A 54 -45.09 -26.07 10.11
C GLN A 54 -45.82 -25.29 9.00
N GLU A 55 -46.95 -24.67 9.32
CA GLU A 55 -47.72 -23.86 8.35
C GLU A 55 -46.91 -22.64 7.88
N THR A 56 -46.21 -21.99 8.78
CA THR A 56 -45.39 -20.81 8.45
C THR A 56 -44.21 -21.21 7.58
N VAL A 57 -43.44 -22.24 7.92
CA VAL A 57 -42.32 -22.74 7.11
C VAL A 57 -42.80 -23.22 5.75
N PHE A 58 -43.95 -23.93 5.68
CA PHE A 58 -44.53 -24.35 4.44
C PHE A 58 -44.93 -23.18 3.53
N ALA A 59 -45.58 -22.16 4.08
CA ALA A 59 -45.97 -20.96 3.36
C ALA A 59 -44.76 -20.14 2.84
N LEU A 60 -43.64 -20.17 3.56
CA LEU A 60 -42.39 -19.51 3.18
C LEU A 60 -41.51 -20.32 2.20
N GLY A 61 -41.95 -21.55 1.83
CA GLY A 61 -41.22 -22.37 0.86
C GLY A 61 -40.06 -23.18 1.44
N GLY A 62 -40.15 -23.61 2.69
CA GLY A 62 -39.17 -24.46 3.36
C GLY A 62 -39.60 -25.92 3.53
N ARG A 63 -40.31 -26.49 2.54
CA ARG A 63 -40.88 -27.85 2.61
C ARG A 63 -39.84 -28.94 2.77
N SER A 64 -38.70 -28.83 2.05
CA SER A 64 -37.62 -29.79 2.16
C SER A 64 -37.04 -29.84 3.57
N PHE A 65 -36.98 -28.68 4.25
CA PHE A 65 -36.51 -28.65 5.65
C PHE A 65 -37.50 -29.30 6.62
N LEU A 66 -38.79 -29.14 6.40
CA LEU A 66 -39.81 -29.84 7.20
C LEU A 66 -39.69 -31.36 7.06
N SER A 67 -39.44 -31.87 5.85
CA SER A 67 -39.17 -33.31 5.63
C SER A 67 -37.93 -33.77 6.40
N LEU A 68 -36.84 -32.99 6.38
CA LEU A 68 -35.63 -33.29 7.15
C LEU A 68 -35.88 -33.28 8.66
N MET A 69 -36.71 -32.35 9.16
CA MET A 69 -37.10 -32.30 10.58
C MET A 69 -37.90 -33.56 11.00
N ALA A 70 -38.78 -34.01 10.11
CA ALA A 70 -39.54 -35.23 10.34
C ALA A 70 -38.64 -36.49 10.34
N GLU A 71 -37.72 -36.58 9.37
CA GLU A 71 -36.73 -37.68 9.28
C GLU A 71 -35.78 -37.69 10.48
N ALA A 72 -35.38 -36.51 10.97
CA ALA A 72 -34.49 -36.37 12.12
C ALA A 72 -35.12 -36.75 13.46
N GLU A 73 -36.43 -37.05 13.47
CA GLU A 73 -37.21 -37.35 14.68
C GLU A 73 -36.97 -36.29 15.77
N VAL A 74 -37.11 -34.99 15.41
CA VAL A 74 -36.88 -33.88 16.32
C VAL A 74 -37.86 -34.03 17.50
N ASP A 75 -37.36 -34.09 18.76
CA ASP A 75 -38.14 -34.24 19.93
C ASP A 75 -39.25 -33.15 19.99
N PRO A 76 -40.50 -33.51 20.15
CA PRO A 76 -41.60 -32.54 20.28
C PRO A 76 -41.39 -31.46 21.35
N LYS A 77 -40.52 -31.70 22.33
CA LYS A 77 -40.15 -30.70 23.34
C LYS A 77 -39.52 -29.46 22.71
N PHE A 78 -38.69 -29.61 21.67
CA PHE A 78 -38.07 -28.49 21.00
C PHE A 78 -39.10 -27.67 20.20
N LEU A 79 -40.14 -28.31 19.68
CA LEU A 79 -41.22 -27.63 18.95
C LEU A 79 -42.16 -26.85 19.89
N ASN A 80 -42.13 -27.14 21.20
CA ASN A 80 -42.97 -26.51 22.21
C ASN A 80 -42.24 -25.42 23.05
N GLN A 81 -41.00 -25.10 22.70
CA GLN A 81 -40.22 -24.06 23.35
C GLN A 81 -39.96 -22.91 22.37
N ASN A 82 -39.68 -21.71 22.89
CA ASN A 82 -39.33 -20.56 22.10
C ASN A 82 -37.97 -20.78 21.41
N HIS A 83 -37.98 -20.94 20.06
CA HIS A 83 -36.80 -21.13 19.25
C HIS A 83 -36.72 -20.14 18.10
N THR A 84 -35.50 -19.89 17.63
CA THR A 84 -35.24 -19.26 16.35
C THR A 84 -34.80 -20.32 15.35
N TYR A 85 -35.50 -20.39 14.22
CA TYR A 85 -35.25 -21.35 13.16
C TYR A 85 -34.63 -20.66 11.96
N PHE A 86 -33.52 -21.20 11.48
CA PHE A 86 -32.86 -20.77 10.26
C PHE A 86 -33.19 -21.77 9.14
N VAL A 87 -34.19 -21.47 8.34
CA VAL A 87 -34.78 -22.44 7.40
C VAL A 87 -34.34 -22.16 5.97
N PRO A 88 -33.69 -23.12 5.28
CA PRO A 88 -33.36 -22.97 3.86
C PRO A 88 -34.61 -22.97 2.98
N VAL A 89 -34.67 -22.06 1.99
CA VAL A 89 -35.76 -22.05 0.99
C VAL A 89 -35.57 -23.16 -0.03
N ASP A 90 -36.66 -23.71 -0.51
CA ASP A 90 -36.67 -24.68 -1.62
C ASP A 90 -36.29 -23.94 -2.92
N ARG A 91 -35.40 -24.51 -3.74
CA ARG A 91 -34.94 -23.90 -5.00
C ARG A 91 -36.05 -23.62 -6.04
N SER A 92 -37.21 -24.23 -5.85
CA SER A 92 -38.40 -24.04 -6.72
C SER A 92 -39.41 -23.04 -6.16
N SER A 93 -39.09 -22.36 -5.04
CA SER A 93 -40.01 -21.38 -4.42
C SER A 93 -39.94 -20.02 -5.10
N PRO A 94 -41.05 -19.29 -5.27
CA PRO A 94 -41.08 -17.93 -5.82
C PRO A 94 -40.14 -16.94 -5.10
N ALA A 95 -39.89 -17.12 -3.80
CA ALA A 95 -38.92 -16.33 -3.04
C ALA A 95 -37.47 -16.54 -3.49
N ALA A 96 -37.15 -17.63 -4.22
CA ALA A 96 -35.83 -17.88 -4.81
C ALA A 96 -35.70 -17.29 -6.23
N SER A 97 -36.82 -16.98 -6.92
CA SER A 97 -36.84 -16.48 -8.30
C SER A 97 -36.39 -15.03 -8.42
N ASP A 98 -36.55 -14.21 -7.36
CA ASP A 98 -36.10 -12.80 -7.38
C ASP A 98 -34.57 -12.64 -7.25
N VAL A 99 -33.88 -13.71 -6.86
CA VAL A 99 -32.41 -13.76 -6.77
C VAL A 99 -31.76 -14.47 -7.96
N ALA A 100 -32.54 -15.27 -8.72
CA ALA A 100 -32.04 -16.11 -9.82
C ALA A 100 -32.13 -15.44 -11.20
N ASN A 101 -32.76 -14.28 -11.34
CA ASN A 101 -32.94 -13.61 -12.64
C ASN A 101 -31.71 -12.90 -13.17
N ASP A 102 -30.56 -13.01 -12.46
CA ASP A 102 -29.31 -12.41 -12.96
C ASP A 102 -28.36 -13.40 -13.65
N VAL A 103 -28.66 -14.71 -13.71
CA VAL A 103 -27.78 -15.67 -14.40
C VAL A 103 -28.58 -16.80 -15.02
N ASN A 104 -29.18 -16.59 -16.18
CA ASN A 104 -29.46 -17.69 -17.11
C ASN A 104 -29.56 -17.23 -18.55
N THR A 105 -28.48 -17.38 -19.31
CA THR A 105 -28.53 -17.56 -20.75
C THR A 105 -27.57 -18.67 -21.18
N GLN A 106 -28.18 -19.73 -21.63
CA GLN A 106 -27.73 -20.72 -22.63
C GLN A 106 -26.26 -21.19 -22.59
N ASN A 107 -26.07 -22.50 -22.43
CA ASN A 107 -25.25 -23.27 -23.38
C ASN A 107 -25.60 -24.75 -23.36
N GLU A 108 -26.20 -25.19 -24.47
CA GLU A 108 -26.21 -26.57 -24.90
C GLU A 108 -24.87 -26.94 -25.54
N GLY A 109 -24.38 -28.14 -25.20
CA GLY A 109 -23.55 -28.97 -26.06
C GLY A 109 -22.06 -28.67 -26.10
N LEU A 110 -21.29 -29.44 -25.35
CA LEU A 110 -20.10 -30.15 -25.88
C LEU A 110 -19.64 -31.23 -24.90
N THR A 111 -19.73 -32.47 -25.37
CA THR A 111 -19.14 -33.67 -24.72
C THR A 111 -17.63 -33.66 -24.95
N THR A 112 -16.84 -33.61 -23.91
CA THR A 112 -15.45 -34.11 -23.91
C THR A 112 -15.12 -34.68 -22.54
N ASP A 113 -14.61 -35.89 -22.54
CA ASP A 113 -14.09 -36.63 -21.39
C ASP A 113 -13.08 -35.83 -20.59
N VAL A 114 -13.40 -35.52 -19.34
CA VAL A 114 -12.46 -34.94 -18.39
C VAL A 114 -12.43 -35.83 -17.14
N LYS A 115 -11.24 -36.30 -16.79
CA LYS A 115 -10.91 -37.03 -15.57
C LYS A 115 -11.58 -36.36 -14.37
N GLN A 116 -12.30 -37.16 -13.59
CA GLN A 116 -13.01 -36.72 -12.38
C GLN A 116 -12.04 -36.16 -11.36
N ASP A 117 -12.14 -34.86 -11.18
CA ASP A 117 -11.38 -34.05 -10.21
C ASP A 117 -12.04 -34.15 -8.83
N GLU A 118 -11.24 -34.35 -7.79
CA GLU A 118 -11.71 -34.47 -6.39
C GLU A 118 -12.45 -33.21 -5.88
N SER A 119 -12.25 -32.07 -6.51
CA SER A 119 -13.00 -30.82 -6.21
C SER A 119 -14.51 -30.97 -6.42
N VAL A 120 -14.92 -31.92 -7.25
CA VAL A 120 -16.31 -32.31 -7.47
C VAL A 120 -16.90 -33.06 -6.27
N ARG A 121 -16.07 -33.71 -5.46
CA ARG A 121 -16.53 -34.48 -4.28
C ARG A 121 -17.06 -33.55 -3.18
N LEU A 122 -16.41 -32.44 -2.89
CA LEU A 122 -16.87 -31.43 -1.91
C LEU A 122 -18.16 -30.73 -2.34
N ARG A 123 -18.33 -30.48 -3.67
CA ARG A 123 -19.61 -29.98 -4.21
C ARG A 123 -20.72 -31.02 -4.15
N ARG A 124 -20.41 -32.31 -4.37
CA ARG A 124 -21.41 -33.38 -4.31
C ARG A 124 -21.98 -33.57 -2.91
N GLN A 125 -21.20 -33.46 -1.83
CA GLN A 125 -21.70 -33.61 -0.46
C GLN A 125 -22.76 -32.56 -0.11
N ALA A 126 -22.62 -31.31 -0.57
CA ALA A 126 -23.64 -30.27 -0.33
C ALA A 126 -24.88 -30.42 -1.21
N THR A 127 -24.75 -31.04 -2.40
CA THR A 127 -25.87 -31.26 -3.33
C THR A 127 -26.60 -32.57 -3.05
N THR A 128 -25.92 -33.52 -2.41
CA THR A 128 -26.47 -34.87 -2.11
C THR A 128 -27.56 -34.83 -1.03
N ILE A 129 -27.47 -33.87 -0.08
CA ILE A 129 -28.50 -33.71 0.97
C ILE A 129 -29.86 -33.30 0.40
N MET A 130 -29.90 -32.64 -0.80
CA MET A 130 -31.14 -32.18 -1.43
C MET A 130 -31.61 -32.99 -2.66
N ARG A 131 -30.84 -34.02 -3.11
CA ARG A 131 -31.32 -34.92 -4.14
C ARG A 131 -32.07 -36.09 -3.50
N MET A 132 -33.35 -36.19 -3.80
CA MET A 132 -34.26 -37.20 -3.27
C MET A 132 -34.11 -38.61 -3.89
N ASP A 133 -32.92 -39.00 -4.38
CA ASP A 133 -32.70 -40.31 -5.00
C ASP A 133 -31.60 -41.12 -4.28
N ALA A 134 -32.06 -42.09 -3.51
CA ALA A 134 -31.57 -43.46 -3.32
C ALA A 134 -30.10 -43.73 -2.93
N GLU A 135 -29.63 -43.18 -1.77
CA GLU A 135 -28.63 -43.85 -0.94
C GLU A 135 -29.04 -43.72 0.53
N PRO A 136 -28.78 -44.72 1.42
CA PRO A 136 -29.13 -44.60 2.83
C PRO A 136 -28.36 -43.44 3.46
N ARG A 137 -29.11 -42.39 3.83
CA ARG A 137 -28.56 -41.22 4.51
C ARG A 137 -28.10 -41.59 5.91
N ASP A 138 -26.94 -41.11 6.31
CA ASP A 138 -26.53 -41.20 7.71
C ASP A 138 -27.46 -40.33 8.55
N MET A 139 -28.35 -40.95 9.30
CA MET A 139 -29.33 -40.30 10.16
C MET A 139 -28.66 -39.41 11.22
N THR A 140 -27.43 -39.70 11.58
CA THR A 140 -26.63 -38.85 12.52
C THR A 140 -26.30 -37.50 11.86
N GLU A 141 -25.95 -37.53 10.57
CA GLU A 141 -25.67 -36.30 9.80
C GLU A 141 -26.94 -35.43 9.64
N VAL A 142 -28.08 -36.05 9.32
CA VAL A 142 -29.36 -35.34 9.20
C VAL A 142 -29.74 -34.66 10.52
N ARG A 143 -29.66 -35.38 11.65
CA ARG A 143 -29.91 -34.81 12.98
C ARG A 143 -28.97 -33.66 13.32
N THR A 144 -27.68 -33.79 12.98
CA THR A 144 -26.67 -32.75 13.21
C THR A 144 -26.98 -31.48 12.43
N VAL A 145 -27.36 -31.61 11.15
CA VAL A 145 -27.76 -30.48 10.31
C VAL A 145 -29.02 -29.81 10.83
N VAL A 146 -30.10 -30.54 11.10
CA VAL A 146 -31.38 -29.98 11.56
C VAL A 146 -31.18 -29.25 12.89
N ARG A 147 -30.54 -29.86 13.89
CA ARG A 147 -30.25 -29.23 15.18
C ARG A 147 -29.34 -28.03 15.05
N GLY A 148 -28.41 -28.03 14.09
CA GLY A 148 -27.56 -26.88 13.79
C GLY A 148 -28.30 -25.68 13.17
N HIS A 149 -29.58 -25.86 12.75
CA HIS A 149 -30.44 -24.79 12.24
C HIS A 149 -31.44 -24.29 13.29
N MET A 150 -31.39 -24.81 14.52
CA MET A 150 -32.29 -24.46 15.62
C MET A 150 -31.52 -23.81 16.75
N VAL A 151 -31.96 -22.65 17.19
CA VAL A 151 -31.33 -21.86 18.27
C VAL A 151 -32.35 -21.65 19.39
N PRO A 152 -32.01 -22.02 20.63
CA PRO A 152 -32.87 -21.71 21.78
C PRO A 152 -33.08 -20.21 21.96
N GLY A 153 -34.34 -19.81 22.19
CA GLY A 153 -34.71 -18.40 22.36
C GLY A 153 -35.14 -17.68 21.11
N ILE A 154 -35.65 -16.48 21.29
CA ILE A 154 -36.17 -15.62 20.19
C ILE A 154 -35.13 -14.56 19.81
N TYR A 155 -34.59 -14.65 18.64
CA TYR A 155 -33.64 -13.71 18.10
C TYR A 155 -34.23 -13.02 16.86
N LEU A 156 -34.59 -11.75 16.99
CA LEU A 156 -34.97 -10.90 15.88
C LEU A 156 -33.75 -10.22 15.27
N THR A 157 -33.85 -9.78 14.02
CA THR A 157 -32.72 -9.05 13.37
C THR A 157 -32.35 -7.77 14.10
N SER A 158 -33.25 -7.18 14.89
CA SER A 158 -32.97 -6.04 15.77
C SER A 158 -32.07 -6.40 16.96
N ASN A 159 -32.00 -7.67 17.31
CA ASN A 159 -31.18 -8.20 18.42
C ASN A 159 -29.84 -8.74 17.92
N PHE A 160 -29.66 -8.87 16.60
CA PHE A 160 -28.42 -9.35 16.04
C PHE A 160 -27.29 -8.33 16.22
N ARG A 161 -26.13 -8.85 16.54
CA ARG A 161 -24.86 -8.12 16.54
C ARG A 161 -23.95 -8.73 15.47
N ASP A 162 -23.12 -7.90 14.86
CA ASP A 162 -22.12 -8.41 13.95
C ASP A 162 -21.16 -9.35 14.68
N GLU A 163 -20.77 -10.45 14.03
CA GLU A 163 -19.93 -11.51 14.56
C GLU A 163 -20.51 -12.24 15.79
N GLN A 164 -21.80 -12.11 16.02
CA GLN A 164 -22.47 -12.82 17.13
C GLN A 164 -22.47 -14.32 16.90
N LEU A 165 -22.08 -15.09 17.91
CA LEU A 165 -22.20 -16.54 17.94
C LEU A 165 -23.47 -16.93 18.69
N LEU A 166 -24.35 -17.68 18.03
CA LEU A 166 -25.55 -18.26 18.61
C LEU A 166 -25.31 -19.74 18.86
N GLU A 167 -25.61 -20.19 20.09
CA GLU A 167 -25.59 -21.62 20.46
C GLU A 167 -26.76 -22.31 19.78
N THR A 168 -26.53 -23.49 19.20
CA THR A 168 -27.59 -24.27 18.54
C THR A 168 -27.99 -25.45 19.41
N GLU A 169 -29.08 -26.14 19.03
CA GLU A 169 -29.44 -27.43 19.64
C GLU A 169 -28.42 -28.56 19.34
N ASN A 170 -27.48 -28.31 18.45
CA ASN A 170 -26.28 -29.11 18.30
C ASN A 170 -25.17 -28.47 19.14
N SER A 171 -24.86 -29.06 20.27
CA SER A 171 -23.86 -28.55 21.25
C SER A 171 -22.44 -28.33 20.67
N GLU A 172 -22.12 -28.98 19.54
CA GLU A 172 -20.82 -28.86 18.89
C GLU A 172 -20.76 -27.76 17.82
N ALA A 173 -21.93 -27.20 17.44
CA ALA A 173 -22.02 -26.23 16.34
C ALA A 173 -22.62 -24.91 16.81
N LYS A 174 -22.04 -23.81 16.35
CA LYS A 174 -22.56 -22.46 16.58
C LYS A 174 -22.90 -21.81 15.24
N ILE A 175 -23.88 -20.89 15.28
CA ILE A 175 -24.21 -20.05 14.13
C ILE A 175 -23.52 -18.69 14.32
N ARG A 176 -22.70 -18.29 13.36
CA ARG A 176 -22.13 -16.95 13.32
C ARG A 176 -23.03 -16.04 12.48
N ILE A 177 -23.49 -14.97 13.10
CA ILE A 177 -24.25 -13.93 12.41
C ILE A 177 -23.31 -12.84 11.95
N ASN A 178 -23.29 -12.53 10.66
CA ASN A 178 -22.57 -11.39 10.12
C ASN A 178 -23.53 -10.36 9.54
N MET A 179 -23.19 -9.08 9.71
CA MET A 179 -23.99 -7.95 9.28
C MET A 179 -23.17 -7.02 8.39
N TYR A 180 -23.53 -6.91 7.13
CA TYR A 180 -22.85 -6.06 6.14
C TYR A 180 -23.76 -4.90 5.77
N ASN A 181 -23.22 -3.68 5.72
CA ASN A 181 -24.02 -2.45 5.63
C ASN A 181 -23.96 -1.72 4.27
N ALA A 182 -23.26 -2.24 3.28
CA ALA A 182 -23.13 -1.56 1.99
C ALA A 182 -23.24 -2.54 0.80
N PRO A 183 -23.93 -2.20 -0.29
CA PRO A 183 -24.81 -1.03 -0.49
C PRO A 183 -26.17 -1.15 0.22
N ALA A 184 -26.61 -2.37 0.52
CA ALA A 184 -27.79 -2.69 1.32
C ALA A 184 -27.38 -3.53 2.51
N ARG A 185 -28.21 -3.52 3.58
CA ARG A 185 -27.94 -4.36 4.75
C ARG A 185 -28.18 -5.83 4.41
N ILE A 186 -27.14 -6.63 4.52
CA ILE A 186 -27.18 -8.08 4.30
C ILE A 186 -26.88 -8.77 5.62
N TYR A 187 -27.70 -9.75 5.97
CA TYR A 187 -27.45 -10.65 7.11
C TYR A 187 -27.06 -12.01 6.57
N THR A 188 -26.07 -12.64 7.21
CA THR A 188 -25.69 -14.02 6.93
C THR A 188 -25.64 -14.84 8.22
N ALA A 189 -25.97 -16.12 8.10
CA ALA A 189 -25.79 -17.12 9.13
C ALA A 189 -24.82 -18.17 8.58
N ASN A 190 -23.62 -18.33 9.17
CA ASN A 190 -22.56 -19.18 8.64
C ASN A 190 -22.32 -18.95 7.13
N CYS A 191 -22.22 -17.68 6.71
CA CYS A 191 -22.06 -17.25 5.32
C CYS A 191 -23.23 -17.57 4.37
N VAL A 192 -24.31 -18.15 4.85
CA VAL A 192 -25.55 -18.31 4.10
C VAL A 192 -26.43 -17.06 4.29
N ARG A 193 -26.90 -16.48 3.21
CA ARG A 193 -27.66 -15.22 3.24
C ARG A 193 -29.07 -15.44 3.78
N LEU A 194 -29.52 -14.52 4.64
CA LEU A 194 -30.91 -14.42 5.06
C LEU A 194 -31.75 -13.71 3.97
N VAL A 195 -32.69 -14.41 3.38
CA VAL A 195 -33.59 -13.88 2.31
C VAL A 195 -34.89 -13.33 2.85
N SER A 196 -35.43 -13.91 3.94
CA SER A 196 -36.59 -13.40 4.66
C SER A 196 -36.32 -13.50 6.17
N THR A 197 -36.70 -12.48 6.92
CA THR A 197 -36.34 -12.40 8.33
C THR A 197 -37.55 -12.04 9.19
N ASN A 198 -37.48 -12.42 10.48
CA ASN A 198 -38.51 -12.10 11.47
C ASN A 198 -39.91 -12.62 11.12
N ASN A 199 -40.00 -13.81 10.54
CA ASN A 199 -41.29 -14.46 10.31
C ASN A 199 -41.75 -15.13 11.60
N TYR A 200 -42.86 -14.68 12.13
CA TYR A 200 -43.38 -15.15 13.44
C TYR A 200 -44.22 -16.42 13.27
N ALA A 201 -44.01 -17.36 14.17
CA ALA A 201 -44.83 -18.54 14.37
C ALA A 201 -45.21 -18.70 15.84
N HIS A 202 -46.14 -19.60 16.21
CA HIS A 202 -46.58 -19.78 17.59
C HIS A 202 -45.42 -20.08 18.49
N GLN A 203 -44.51 -20.20 18.74
CA GLN A 203 -43.41 -20.52 19.66
C GLN A 203 -42.02 -20.33 18.98
N GLY A 204 -41.95 -19.43 18.03
CA GLY A 204 -40.68 -19.25 17.37
C GLY A 204 -40.65 -18.17 16.33
N VAL A 205 -39.44 -17.84 15.94
CA VAL A 205 -39.13 -16.94 14.82
C VAL A 205 -38.38 -17.71 13.75
N ILE A 206 -38.75 -17.46 12.50
CA ILE A 206 -38.16 -18.10 11.33
C ILE A 206 -37.40 -17.07 10.52
N HIS A 207 -36.14 -17.36 10.22
CA HIS A 207 -35.33 -16.66 9.24
C HIS A 207 -35.09 -17.60 8.06
N MET A 208 -35.47 -17.18 6.86
CA MET A 208 -35.27 -17.98 5.65
C MET A 208 -33.88 -17.74 5.08
N LEU A 209 -33.23 -18.82 4.68
CA LEU A 209 -31.87 -18.83 4.14
C LEU A 209 -31.89 -19.17 2.65
N ASP A 210 -30.94 -18.65 1.86
CA ASP A 210 -30.76 -19.02 0.44
C ASP A 210 -30.07 -20.38 0.24
N GLY A 211 -29.75 -21.09 1.32
CA GLY A 211 -29.12 -22.42 1.29
C GLY A 211 -29.03 -23.07 2.65
N VAL A 212 -28.55 -24.31 2.68
CA VAL A 212 -28.35 -25.08 3.91
C VAL A 212 -27.05 -24.64 4.60
N MET A 213 -27.11 -24.33 5.89
CA MET A 213 -25.93 -24.04 6.68
C MET A 213 -25.15 -25.34 6.96
N LYS A 214 -23.83 -25.27 6.82
CA LYS A 214 -22.95 -26.32 7.29
C LYS A 214 -22.59 -26.05 8.76
N PRO A 215 -22.59 -27.09 9.62
CA PRO A 215 -22.17 -26.92 10.99
C PRO A 215 -20.68 -26.55 11.06
N ALA A 216 -20.35 -25.50 11.81
CA ALA A 216 -18.98 -25.03 12.02
C ALA A 216 -18.38 -25.71 13.26
N THR A 217 -17.99 -26.97 13.14
CA THR A 217 -17.46 -27.78 14.25
C THR A 217 -15.94 -27.76 14.35
N LYS A 218 -15.23 -27.44 13.24
CA LYS A 218 -13.78 -27.44 13.17
C LYS A 218 -13.24 -26.00 13.18
N THR A 219 -12.07 -25.81 13.79
CA THR A 219 -11.28 -24.56 13.62
C THR A 219 -10.63 -24.51 12.24
N ILE A 220 -10.13 -23.33 11.84
CA ILE A 220 -9.37 -23.18 10.59
C ILE A 220 -8.15 -24.11 10.58
N ALA A 221 -7.43 -24.22 11.72
CA ALA A 221 -6.30 -25.13 11.82
C ALA A 221 -6.71 -26.58 11.55
N GLN A 222 -7.78 -27.04 12.18
CA GLN A 222 -8.30 -28.42 11.98
C GLN A 222 -8.80 -28.66 10.54
N LEU A 223 -9.38 -27.64 9.89
CA LEU A 223 -9.75 -27.72 8.48
C LEU A 223 -8.53 -27.88 7.58
N LEU A 224 -7.47 -27.09 7.80
CA LEU A 224 -6.22 -27.19 7.07
C LEU A 224 -5.52 -28.55 7.28
N GLU A 225 -5.64 -29.14 8.48
CA GLU A 225 -5.06 -30.44 8.79
C GLU A 225 -5.84 -31.60 8.17
N SER A 226 -7.18 -31.52 8.15
CA SER A 226 -8.03 -32.58 7.64
C SER A 226 -7.97 -32.78 6.13
N GLU A 227 -7.51 -31.76 5.39
CA GLU A 227 -7.52 -31.74 3.93
C GLU A 227 -6.09 -31.93 3.38
N PRO A 228 -5.80 -33.00 2.61
CA PRO A 228 -4.45 -33.28 2.16
C PRO A 228 -3.86 -32.25 1.19
N HIS A 229 -4.70 -31.59 0.40
CA HIS A 229 -4.28 -30.63 -0.62
C HIS A 229 -3.77 -29.29 -0.10
N PHE A 230 -3.69 -29.08 1.22
CA PHE A 230 -3.06 -27.93 1.86
C PHE A 230 -1.66 -28.24 2.43
N SER A 231 -1.03 -29.34 2.02
CA SER A 231 0.25 -29.78 2.61
C SER A 231 1.36 -28.72 2.47
N SER A 232 1.43 -28.03 1.34
CA SER A 232 2.39 -26.96 1.09
C SER A 232 2.10 -25.72 1.94
N PHE A 233 0.84 -25.31 2.06
CA PHE A 233 0.46 -24.16 2.87
C PHE A 233 0.74 -24.41 4.36
N ARG A 234 0.44 -25.61 4.87
CA ARG A 234 0.77 -25.99 6.25
C ARG A 234 2.26 -25.89 6.57
N LYS A 235 3.14 -26.23 5.62
CA LYS A 235 4.60 -26.09 5.81
C LYS A 235 5.06 -24.65 6.01
N LEU A 236 4.28 -23.67 5.56
CA LEU A 236 4.57 -22.24 5.76
C LEU A 236 4.18 -21.76 7.15
N LEU A 237 3.25 -22.46 7.83
CA LEU A 237 2.73 -22.04 9.12
C LEU A 237 3.76 -22.26 10.22
N ARG A 238 4.00 -21.20 11.00
CA ARG A 238 4.77 -21.27 12.25
C ARG A 238 3.87 -21.64 13.40
N GLU A 239 4.43 -21.95 14.53
CA GLU A 239 3.69 -22.25 15.77
C GLU A 239 2.70 -21.14 16.15
N GLN A 240 3.10 -19.88 15.96
CA GLN A 240 2.25 -18.72 16.20
C GLN A 240 1.05 -18.66 15.25
N ASP A 241 1.24 -18.99 13.98
CA ASP A 241 0.18 -19.02 12.96
C ASP A 241 -0.82 -20.15 13.25
N VAL A 242 -0.34 -21.33 13.63
CA VAL A 242 -1.17 -22.46 14.05
C VAL A 242 -1.98 -22.08 15.29
N THR A 243 -1.38 -21.40 16.26
CA THR A 243 -2.05 -20.91 17.46
C THR A 243 -3.18 -19.93 17.10
N MET A 244 -2.90 -18.96 16.23
CA MET A 244 -3.88 -18.00 15.73
C MET A 244 -5.06 -18.68 15.03
N PHE A 245 -4.80 -19.72 14.22
CA PHE A 245 -5.83 -20.47 13.50
C PHE A 245 -6.59 -21.46 14.37
N SER A 246 -6.11 -21.73 15.59
CA SER A 246 -6.74 -22.65 16.56
C SER A 246 -7.58 -21.91 17.60
N GLN A 247 -7.26 -20.65 17.89
CA GLN A 247 -7.97 -19.84 18.90
C GLN A 247 -9.33 -19.33 18.39
N SER A 248 -10.18 -18.94 19.30
CA SER A 248 -11.42 -18.21 18.96
C SER A 248 -11.07 -16.90 18.25
N GLY A 249 -11.69 -16.65 17.12
CA GLY A 249 -11.36 -15.48 16.28
C GLY A 249 -12.43 -15.21 15.24
N GLN A 250 -12.13 -14.25 14.38
CA GLN A 250 -12.99 -13.75 13.31
C GLN A 250 -12.12 -13.59 12.04
N LEU A 251 -11.62 -14.70 11.52
CA LEU A 251 -10.65 -14.67 10.44
C LEU A 251 -11.28 -15.08 9.11
N THR A 252 -10.81 -14.46 8.02
CA THR A 252 -10.96 -15.01 6.67
C THR A 252 -9.60 -15.47 6.18
N VAL A 253 -9.48 -16.73 5.81
CA VAL A 253 -8.24 -17.30 5.28
C VAL A 253 -8.43 -17.68 3.82
N PHE A 254 -7.57 -17.16 2.94
CA PHE A 254 -7.45 -17.58 1.56
C PHE A 254 -6.39 -18.69 1.48
N ALA A 255 -6.82 -19.94 1.45
CA ALA A 255 -5.92 -21.10 1.49
C ALA A 255 -5.56 -21.57 0.08
N PRO A 256 -4.29 -21.43 -0.36
CA PRO A 256 -3.84 -21.94 -1.64
C PRO A 256 -3.65 -23.46 -1.59
N THR A 257 -4.05 -24.16 -2.66
CA THR A 257 -3.84 -25.59 -2.82
C THR A 257 -2.38 -25.92 -3.14
N ASP A 258 -2.00 -27.20 -3.04
CA ASP A 258 -0.68 -27.67 -3.48
C ASP A 258 -0.44 -27.41 -4.97
N ASP A 259 -1.48 -27.46 -5.81
CA ASP A 259 -1.41 -27.07 -7.22
C ASP A 259 -1.15 -25.58 -7.41
N ALA A 260 -1.68 -24.73 -6.51
CA ALA A 260 -1.36 -23.32 -6.52
C ALA A 260 0.13 -23.06 -6.26
N PHE A 261 0.75 -23.81 -5.36
CA PHE A 261 2.20 -23.77 -5.15
C PHE A 261 2.99 -24.33 -6.34
N ALA A 262 2.47 -25.35 -7.03
CA ALA A 262 3.11 -25.88 -8.22
C ALA A 262 3.23 -24.88 -9.37
N LYS A 263 2.29 -23.91 -9.45
CA LYS A 263 2.31 -22.82 -10.44
C LYS A 263 3.36 -21.73 -10.15
N LEU A 264 3.96 -21.71 -8.95
CA LEU A 264 5.01 -20.74 -8.61
C LEU A 264 6.31 -21.04 -9.35
N ASN A 265 7.14 -20.00 -9.54
CA ASN A 265 8.52 -20.18 -9.97
C ASN A 265 9.22 -21.19 -9.03
N PRO A 266 9.94 -22.21 -9.58
CA PRO A 266 10.56 -23.27 -8.78
C PRO A 266 11.49 -22.77 -7.67
N GLU A 267 12.22 -21.69 -7.93
CA GLU A 267 13.14 -21.07 -6.96
C GLU A 267 12.37 -20.45 -5.79
N LEU A 268 11.35 -19.61 -6.09
CA LEU A 268 10.50 -19.01 -5.06
C LEU A 268 9.79 -20.07 -4.23
N ARG A 269 9.22 -21.09 -4.90
CA ARG A 269 8.58 -22.24 -4.24
C ARG A 269 9.56 -22.95 -3.31
N GLY A 270 10.79 -23.23 -3.79
CA GLY A 270 11.83 -23.88 -3.00
C GLY A 270 12.18 -23.10 -1.73
N ARG A 271 12.35 -21.78 -1.83
CA ARG A 271 12.62 -20.88 -0.69
C ARG A 271 11.46 -20.87 0.31
N LEU A 272 10.23 -20.66 -0.16
CA LEU A 272 9.05 -20.65 0.70
C LEU A 272 8.90 -21.98 1.48
N LEU A 273 9.02 -23.13 0.81
CA LEU A 273 8.85 -24.43 1.44
C LEU A 273 9.99 -24.80 2.40
N LYS A 274 11.16 -24.16 2.29
CA LYS A 274 12.26 -24.28 3.25
C LYS A 274 12.12 -23.33 4.45
N GLY A 275 11.10 -22.47 4.46
CA GLY A 275 10.94 -21.45 5.49
C GLY A 275 11.91 -20.27 5.35
N GLU A 276 12.53 -20.11 4.17
CA GLU A 276 13.48 -19.04 3.88
C GLU A 276 12.74 -17.77 3.43
N GLY A 277 13.29 -16.61 3.79
CA GLY A 277 12.74 -15.32 3.44
C GLY A 277 11.52 -14.93 4.28
N CYS A 278 10.60 -14.16 3.70
CA CYS A 278 9.45 -13.57 4.40
C CYS A 278 8.20 -14.48 4.38
N VAL A 279 8.35 -15.74 4.74
CA VAL A 279 7.25 -16.72 4.74
C VAL A 279 6.09 -16.24 5.62
N HIS A 280 6.38 -15.65 6.79
CA HIS A 280 5.37 -15.09 7.67
C HIS A 280 4.54 -14.00 6.99
N SER A 281 5.18 -13.10 6.25
CA SER A 281 4.48 -12.08 5.47
C SER A 281 3.57 -12.68 4.39
N VAL A 282 3.95 -13.80 3.81
CA VAL A 282 3.08 -14.53 2.87
C VAL A 282 1.86 -15.08 3.60
N VAL A 283 2.03 -15.71 4.77
CA VAL A 283 0.91 -16.24 5.56
C VAL A 283 -0.02 -15.12 5.98
N GLU A 284 0.50 -14.04 6.57
CA GLU A 284 -0.31 -12.88 7.00
C GLU A 284 -1.04 -12.20 5.85
N HIS A 285 -0.47 -12.22 4.63
CA HIS A 285 -1.13 -11.70 3.44
C HIS A 285 -2.33 -12.53 2.98
N HIS A 286 -2.38 -13.81 3.35
CA HIS A 286 -3.53 -14.69 3.07
C HIS A 286 -4.66 -14.56 4.11
N VAL A 287 -4.50 -13.75 5.15
CA VAL A 287 -5.44 -13.67 6.27
C VAL A 287 -6.02 -12.28 6.43
N LEU A 288 -7.34 -12.19 6.55
CA LEU A 288 -8.06 -10.97 6.92
C LEU A 288 -8.51 -11.04 8.38
N PRO A 289 -8.47 -9.92 9.14
CA PRO A 289 -8.85 -9.88 10.56
C PRO A 289 -10.36 -9.79 10.80
N ASN A 290 -11.18 -10.16 9.83
CA ASN A 290 -12.64 -10.12 9.87
C ASN A 290 -13.22 -11.21 8.99
N VAL A 291 -14.46 -11.64 9.25
CA VAL A 291 -15.15 -12.61 8.42
C VAL A 291 -15.73 -11.93 7.18
N ILE A 292 -15.35 -12.39 5.99
CA ILE A 292 -15.90 -11.93 4.73
C ILE A 292 -16.50 -13.13 3.98
N CYS A 293 -17.81 -13.18 3.95
CA CYS A 293 -18.54 -14.19 3.18
C CYS A 293 -18.57 -13.85 1.69
N SER A 294 -18.54 -14.84 0.83
CA SER A 294 -18.52 -14.62 -0.62
C SER A 294 -19.76 -13.88 -1.15
N THR A 295 -20.89 -14.01 -0.47
CA THR A 295 -22.19 -13.39 -0.87
C THR A 295 -22.18 -11.88 -0.83
N VAL A 296 -21.27 -11.25 -0.05
CA VAL A 296 -21.20 -9.80 0.09
C VAL A 296 -20.23 -9.13 -0.89
N ILE A 297 -19.43 -9.93 -1.59
CA ILE A 297 -18.52 -9.41 -2.61
C ILE A 297 -19.31 -9.27 -3.92
N GLN A 298 -19.76 -8.04 -4.18
CA GLN A 298 -20.48 -7.66 -5.42
C GLN A 298 -19.58 -6.70 -6.21
N GLY A 299 -19.05 -7.17 -7.34
CA GLY A 299 -18.10 -6.40 -8.15
C GLY A 299 -16.71 -6.34 -7.50
N ARG A 300 -16.17 -5.13 -7.29
CA ARG A 300 -14.81 -4.91 -6.76
C ARG A 300 -14.86 -4.35 -5.34
N ALA A 301 -14.15 -4.99 -4.43
CA ALA A 301 -13.98 -4.55 -3.05
C ALA A 301 -12.50 -4.65 -2.63
N ARG A 302 -12.09 -3.86 -1.64
CA ARG A 302 -10.75 -3.94 -1.06
C ARG A 302 -10.85 -4.24 0.43
N SER A 303 -9.99 -5.11 0.89
CA SER A 303 -9.82 -5.42 2.32
C SER A 303 -8.35 -5.38 2.69
N THR A 304 -8.05 -5.18 3.96
CA THR A 304 -6.67 -5.13 4.46
C THR A 304 -6.33 -6.44 5.14
N SER A 305 -5.24 -7.09 4.73
CA SER A 305 -4.74 -8.32 5.34
C SER A 305 -4.09 -8.06 6.71
N LEU A 306 -3.80 -9.11 7.47
CA LEU A 306 -3.03 -9.00 8.72
C LEU A 306 -1.64 -8.38 8.51
N LEU A 307 -1.06 -8.58 7.33
CA LEU A 307 0.17 -7.91 6.93
C LEU A 307 0.04 -6.38 6.79
N GLY A 308 -1.19 -5.82 6.81
CA GLY A 308 -1.44 -4.41 6.54
C GLY A 308 -1.52 -4.05 5.05
N SER A 309 -1.32 -4.99 4.15
CA SER A 309 -1.40 -4.81 2.70
C SER A 309 -2.83 -5.02 2.18
N SER A 310 -3.17 -4.32 1.08
CA SER A 310 -4.51 -4.37 0.48
C SER A 310 -4.69 -5.60 -0.39
N LEU A 311 -5.79 -6.34 -0.18
CA LEU A 311 -6.28 -7.38 -1.08
C LEU A 311 -7.45 -6.86 -1.89
N LEU A 312 -7.42 -7.09 -3.19
CA LEU A 312 -8.50 -6.80 -4.11
C LEU A 312 -9.38 -8.05 -4.26
N LEU A 313 -10.64 -7.93 -3.85
CA LEU A 313 -11.66 -8.96 -3.98
C LEU A 313 -12.57 -8.59 -5.16
N GLU A 314 -12.71 -9.48 -6.13
CA GLU A 314 -13.45 -9.21 -7.35
C GLU A 314 -14.41 -10.36 -7.66
N ARG A 315 -15.64 -10.00 -8.06
CA ARG A 315 -16.58 -10.94 -8.67
C ARG A 315 -16.79 -10.54 -10.13
N ASP A 316 -16.54 -11.46 -11.04
CA ASP A 316 -16.77 -11.25 -12.46
C ASP A 316 -18.26 -11.37 -12.85
N LEU A 317 -18.57 -11.11 -14.11
CA LEU A 317 -19.92 -11.21 -14.65
C LEU A 317 -20.45 -12.66 -14.69
N GLU A 318 -19.57 -13.65 -14.65
CA GLU A 318 -19.92 -15.06 -14.57
C GLU A 318 -20.16 -15.54 -13.12
N GLY A 319 -20.01 -14.65 -12.14
CA GLY A 319 -20.18 -14.95 -10.71
C GLY A 319 -18.97 -15.61 -10.06
N LYS A 320 -17.84 -15.76 -10.77
CA LYS A 320 -16.60 -16.27 -10.21
C LYS A 320 -15.93 -15.22 -9.32
N LEU A 321 -15.35 -15.67 -8.22
CA LEU A 321 -14.69 -14.82 -7.25
C LEU A 321 -13.18 -14.91 -7.40
N TYR A 322 -12.51 -13.77 -7.29
CA TYR A 322 -11.05 -13.63 -7.36
C TYR A 322 -10.53 -12.83 -6.17
N VAL A 323 -9.31 -13.14 -5.75
CA VAL A 323 -8.53 -12.35 -4.79
C VAL A 323 -7.16 -12.05 -5.41
N ASN A 324 -6.83 -10.76 -5.58
CA ASN A 324 -5.63 -10.32 -6.31
C ASN A 324 -5.40 -11.10 -7.62
N GLY A 325 -6.47 -11.33 -8.40
CA GLY A 325 -6.44 -12.05 -9.67
C GLY A 325 -6.28 -13.58 -9.55
N LYS A 326 -6.29 -14.16 -8.34
CA LYS A 326 -6.33 -15.60 -8.12
C LYS A 326 -7.76 -16.06 -7.92
N GLN A 327 -8.18 -17.11 -8.63
CA GLN A 327 -9.55 -17.60 -8.56
C GLN A 327 -9.83 -18.30 -7.22
N VAL A 328 -10.98 -17.97 -6.62
CA VAL A 328 -11.51 -18.74 -5.48
C VAL A 328 -12.23 -19.98 -6.01
N ILE A 329 -11.63 -21.14 -5.77
CA ILE A 329 -12.13 -22.45 -6.26
C ILE A 329 -13.30 -22.91 -5.39
N THR A 330 -13.10 -22.86 -4.06
CA THR A 330 -14.12 -23.21 -3.08
C THR A 330 -14.31 -22.03 -2.13
N ARG A 331 -15.56 -21.62 -1.97
CA ARG A 331 -15.92 -20.45 -1.16
C ARG A 331 -16.67 -20.87 0.10
N ASP A 332 -16.59 -20.05 1.13
CA ASP A 332 -17.40 -20.14 2.35
C ASP A 332 -17.29 -21.49 3.08
N VAL A 333 -16.07 -22.02 3.25
CA VAL A 333 -15.81 -23.16 4.14
C VAL A 333 -15.81 -22.61 5.56
N VAL A 334 -16.92 -22.77 6.27
CA VAL A 334 -17.12 -22.17 7.59
C VAL A 334 -16.38 -22.94 8.66
N ALA A 335 -15.64 -22.21 9.50
CA ALA A 335 -14.95 -22.70 10.67
C ALA A 335 -15.53 -22.06 11.95
N SER A 336 -15.32 -22.71 13.12
CA SER A 336 -15.78 -22.16 14.41
C SER A 336 -15.15 -20.80 14.72
N ASN A 337 -13.98 -20.48 14.16
CA ASN A 337 -13.24 -19.25 14.36
C ASN A 337 -13.05 -18.40 13.09
N GLY A 338 -13.85 -18.65 12.03
CA GLY A 338 -13.78 -17.84 10.83
C GLY A 338 -14.30 -18.55 9.57
N VAL A 339 -13.81 -18.11 8.42
CA VAL A 339 -14.13 -18.69 7.12
C VAL A 339 -12.86 -18.92 6.29
N LEU A 340 -12.84 -20.00 5.53
CA LEU A 340 -11.76 -20.36 4.64
C LEU A 340 -12.26 -20.35 3.18
N HIS A 341 -11.52 -19.68 2.31
CA HIS A 341 -11.72 -19.69 0.87
C HIS A 341 -10.53 -20.37 0.20
N VAL A 342 -10.77 -21.40 -0.59
CA VAL A 342 -9.71 -22.12 -1.32
C VAL A 342 -9.39 -21.38 -2.61
N ILE A 343 -8.12 -21.11 -2.86
CA ILE A 343 -7.64 -20.36 -4.03
C ILE A 343 -6.69 -21.16 -4.90
N ASP A 344 -6.69 -20.87 -6.21
CA ASP A 344 -5.88 -21.55 -7.22
C ASP A 344 -4.47 -20.99 -7.40
N GLY A 345 -4.08 -19.99 -6.62
CA GLY A 345 -2.76 -19.37 -6.69
C GLY A 345 -2.35 -18.76 -5.36
N VAL A 346 -1.04 -18.74 -5.09
CA VAL A 346 -0.47 -18.16 -3.87
C VAL A 346 -0.46 -16.65 -3.97
N LEU A 347 -0.88 -15.95 -2.91
CA LEU A 347 -0.82 -14.49 -2.79
C LEU A 347 0.57 -14.09 -2.30
N ILE A 348 1.39 -13.55 -3.19
CA ILE A 348 2.74 -13.10 -2.86
C ILE A 348 2.71 -11.58 -2.70
N PRO A 349 2.85 -11.03 -1.48
CA PRO A 349 2.95 -9.60 -1.27
C PRO A 349 4.31 -9.07 -1.78
N GLU A 350 4.35 -7.77 -2.07
CA GLU A 350 5.59 -7.15 -2.59
C GLU A 350 6.76 -7.30 -1.61
N ASN A 351 6.50 -7.19 -0.32
CA ASN A 351 7.51 -7.35 0.73
C ASN A 351 7.99 -8.80 0.95
N ALA A 352 7.40 -9.79 0.29
CA ALA A 352 7.90 -11.17 0.27
C ALA A 352 8.79 -11.45 -0.95
N ARG A 353 8.98 -10.48 -1.84
CA ARG A 353 9.89 -10.57 -2.98
C ARG A 353 11.29 -10.16 -2.58
N SER A 354 12.30 -10.84 -3.15
CA SER A 354 13.69 -10.40 -3.02
C SER A 354 13.97 -9.14 -3.87
N PHE A 355 15.12 -8.51 -3.70
CA PHE A 355 15.52 -7.39 -4.53
C PHE A 355 15.47 -7.72 -6.01
N SER A 356 16.01 -8.86 -6.46
CA SER A 356 16.00 -9.27 -7.86
C SER A 356 14.60 -9.39 -8.45
N GLN A 357 13.66 -9.91 -7.67
CA GLN A 357 12.26 -10.05 -8.07
C GLN A 357 11.52 -8.70 -8.13
N LEU A 358 11.84 -7.76 -7.21
CA LEU A 358 11.29 -6.41 -7.26
C LEU A 358 11.78 -5.62 -8.47
N LEU A 359 13.04 -5.78 -8.86
CA LEU A 359 13.61 -5.12 -10.04
C LEU A 359 12.83 -5.47 -11.31
N SER A 360 12.33 -6.70 -11.44
CA SER A 360 11.52 -7.13 -12.59
C SER A 360 10.11 -6.52 -12.61
N SER A 361 9.57 -6.10 -11.44
CA SER A 361 8.16 -5.71 -11.28
C SER A 361 7.89 -4.20 -11.29
N HIS A 362 8.89 -3.32 -11.06
CA HIS A 362 8.70 -1.90 -10.77
C HIS A 362 9.27 -0.94 -11.83
N ASN A 363 9.31 -1.34 -13.09
CA ASN A 363 9.93 -0.54 -14.17
C ASN A 363 11.44 -0.29 -13.92
N LEU A 364 12.12 -1.27 -13.31
CA LEU A 364 13.55 -1.29 -13.01
C LEU A 364 14.30 -2.32 -13.86
N THR A 365 13.73 -2.70 -15.00
CA THR A 365 14.22 -3.77 -15.86
C THR A 365 15.62 -3.55 -16.40
N GLU A 366 16.01 -2.27 -16.64
CA GLU A 366 17.40 -1.96 -17.06
C GLU A 366 18.38 -2.23 -15.91
N LEU A 367 18.00 -1.91 -14.66
CA LEU A 367 18.83 -2.23 -13.49
C LEU A 367 18.93 -3.75 -13.29
N ALA A 368 17.82 -4.49 -13.49
CA ALA A 368 17.85 -5.96 -13.43
C ALA A 368 18.87 -6.55 -14.41
N ARG A 369 18.90 -6.07 -15.65
CA ARG A 369 19.90 -6.51 -16.66
C ARG A 369 21.33 -6.20 -16.24
N LEU A 370 21.59 -5.03 -15.65
CA LEU A 370 22.94 -4.68 -15.17
C LEU A 370 23.36 -5.57 -13.99
N VAL A 371 22.44 -5.88 -13.08
CA VAL A 371 22.66 -6.79 -11.95
C VAL A 371 22.95 -8.22 -12.42
N GLU A 372 22.21 -8.71 -13.43
CA GLU A 372 22.47 -10.00 -14.07
C GLU A 372 23.82 -10.03 -14.79
N ALA A 373 24.16 -8.99 -15.57
CA ALA A 373 25.43 -8.87 -16.27
C ALA A 373 26.63 -8.83 -15.31
N ALA A 374 26.45 -8.25 -14.12
CA ALA A 374 27.46 -8.25 -13.04
C ALA A 374 27.54 -9.57 -12.26
N GLY A 375 26.63 -10.53 -12.50
CA GLY A 375 26.52 -11.77 -11.72
C GLY A 375 26.15 -11.57 -10.26
N MET A 376 25.47 -10.46 -9.92
CA MET A 376 25.20 -10.06 -8.54
C MET A 376 23.86 -10.57 -7.98
N VAL A 377 23.04 -11.25 -8.77
CA VAL A 377 21.71 -11.74 -8.33
C VAL A 377 21.79 -12.60 -7.07
N PRO A 378 22.66 -13.62 -6.95
CA PRO A 378 22.74 -14.45 -5.75
C PRO A 378 23.16 -13.65 -4.52
N MET A 379 24.09 -12.72 -4.69
CA MET A 379 24.57 -11.86 -3.61
C MET A 379 23.47 -10.93 -3.12
N LEU A 380 22.75 -10.25 -4.04
CA LEU A 380 21.63 -9.38 -3.69
C LEU A 380 20.53 -10.11 -2.92
N ASP A 381 20.20 -11.34 -3.34
CA ASP A 381 19.15 -12.13 -2.72
C ASP A 381 19.56 -12.77 -1.38
N SER A 382 20.86 -12.86 -1.11
CA SER A 382 21.40 -13.33 0.18
C SER A 382 21.51 -12.24 1.24
N LEU A 383 21.36 -10.97 0.87
CA LEU A 383 21.43 -9.85 1.84
C LEU A 383 20.29 -9.93 2.86
N THR A 384 20.57 -9.39 4.04
CA THR A 384 19.58 -9.22 5.11
C THR A 384 19.65 -7.77 5.60
N ASN A 385 18.50 -7.16 5.84
CA ASN A 385 18.38 -5.78 6.32
C ASN A 385 19.26 -4.81 5.51
N ALA A 386 19.05 -4.73 4.20
CA ALA A 386 19.77 -3.85 3.30
C ALA A 386 18.83 -2.80 2.67
N THR A 387 19.39 -1.74 2.14
CA THR A 387 18.68 -0.76 1.30
C THR A 387 19.33 -0.71 -0.07
N LEU A 388 18.52 -0.83 -1.11
CA LEU A 388 18.91 -0.63 -2.49
C LEU A 388 18.38 0.70 -3.00
N PHE A 389 19.25 1.64 -3.34
CA PHE A 389 18.90 2.83 -4.09
C PHE A 389 18.86 2.46 -5.58
N ALA A 390 17.65 2.23 -6.10
CA ALA A 390 17.43 1.68 -7.45
C ALA A 390 17.20 2.80 -8.47
N PRO A 391 18.12 3.08 -9.40
CA PRO A 391 17.88 4.00 -10.50
C PRO A 391 16.80 3.43 -11.42
N ASN A 392 15.83 4.27 -11.80
CA ASN A 392 14.79 3.87 -12.72
C ASN A 392 15.34 3.68 -14.14
N ASN A 393 14.53 3.11 -15.04
CA ASN A 393 14.95 2.86 -16.41
C ASN A 393 15.38 4.13 -17.16
N TYR A 394 14.75 5.28 -16.86
CA TYR A 394 15.12 6.55 -17.47
C TYR A 394 16.54 6.98 -17.05
N ALA A 395 16.83 6.89 -15.75
CA ALA A 395 18.16 7.21 -15.20
C ALA A 395 19.27 6.41 -15.89
N ILE A 396 19.06 5.10 -16.11
CA ILE A 396 20.04 4.24 -16.76
C ILE A 396 20.16 4.55 -18.26
N ARG A 397 19.05 4.84 -18.93
CA ARG A 397 19.07 5.23 -20.34
C ARG A 397 19.77 6.56 -20.59
N SER A 398 19.72 7.48 -19.62
CA SER A 398 20.36 8.80 -19.69
C SER A 398 21.90 8.76 -19.59
N ILE A 399 22.49 7.62 -19.23
CA ILE A 399 23.94 7.47 -19.15
C ILE A 399 24.51 7.46 -20.58
N PRO A 400 25.64 8.17 -20.85
CA PRO A 400 26.32 8.11 -22.12
C PRO A 400 26.68 6.67 -22.54
N ASP A 401 26.54 6.36 -23.82
CA ASP A 401 26.75 4.99 -24.31
C ASP A 401 28.20 4.50 -24.11
N GLU A 402 29.15 5.39 -24.15
CA GLU A 402 30.56 5.09 -23.87
C GLU A 402 30.75 4.56 -22.43
N VAL A 403 30.05 5.16 -21.49
CA VAL A 403 30.10 4.74 -20.08
C VAL A 403 29.44 3.38 -19.93
N LYS A 404 28.26 3.17 -20.54
CA LYS A 404 27.57 1.87 -20.54
C LYS A 404 28.46 0.78 -21.15
N GLN A 405 29.07 1.04 -22.25
CA GLN A 405 30.00 0.09 -22.91
C GLN A 405 31.17 -0.23 -21.99
N SER A 406 31.74 0.77 -21.28
CA SER A 406 32.82 0.54 -20.32
C SER A 406 32.43 -0.40 -19.18
N TRP A 407 31.16 -0.36 -18.76
CA TRP A 407 30.64 -1.27 -17.73
C TRP A 407 30.44 -2.68 -18.27
N MET A 408 29.93 -2.81 -19.49
CA MET A 408 29.71 -4.11 -20.14
C MET A 408 31.03 -4.83 -20.45
N THR A 409 32.08 -4.07 -20.74
CA THR A 409 33.43 -4.64 -20.98
C THR A 409 34.24 -4.92 -19.72
N ASN A 410 33.89 -4.29 -18.60
CA ASN A 410 34.53 -4.48 -17.29
C ASN A 410 33.51 -4.76 -16.20
N PRO A 411 33.16 -6.03 -15.94
CA PRO A 411 32.18 -6.41 -14.92
C PRO A 411 32.54 -5.96 -13.50
N GLU A 412 33.82 -5.85 -13.18
CA GLU A 412 34.25 -5.38 -11.85
C GLU A 412 33.92 -3.90 -11.63
N LYS A 413 34.07 -3.08 -12.68
CA LYS A 413 33.67 -1.67 -12.61
C LYS A 413 32.16 -1.54 -12.46
N LEU A 414 31.39 -2.34 -13.18
CA LEU A 414 29.93 -2.39 -13.04
C LEU A 414 29.54 -2.81 -11.61
N LYS A 415 30.20 -3.83 -11.07
CA LYS A 415 29.98 -4.30 -9.70
C LYS A 415 30.26 -3.21 -8.66
N GLN A 416 31.33 -2.44 -8.83
CA GLN A 416 31.62 -1.29 -7.93
C GLN A 416 30.49 -0.25 -7.96
N VAL A 417 29.99 0.10 -9.16
CA VAL A 417 28.84 1.01 -9.28
C VAL A 417 27.61 0.45 -8.60
N LEU A 418 27.29 -0.83 -8.82
CA LEU A 418 26.14 -1.46 -8.18
C LEU A 418 26.28 -1.58 -6.66
N MET A 419 27.47 -1.90 -6.15
CA MET A 419 27.77 -1.91 -4.70
C MET A 419 27.62 -0.52 -4.07
N TYR A 420 27.88 0.55 -4.81
CA TYR A 420 27.69 1.92 -4.36
C TYR A 420 26.20 2.29 -4.20
N HIS A 421 25.29 1.53 -4.83
CA HIS A 421 23.83 1.68 -4.65
C HIS A 421 23.25 0.88 -3.48
N LEU A 422 24.07 0.06 -2.83
CA LEU A 422 23.69 -0.76 -1.69
C LEU A 422 24.13 -0.12 -0.38
N VAL A 423 23.29 -0.21 0.64
CA VAL A 423 23.55 0.24 2.00
C VAL A 423 23.20 -0.86 2.97
N GLN A 424 24.10 -1.15 3.89
CA GLN A 424 23.89 -2.13 4.97
C GLN A 424 24.56 -1.65 6.26
N PRO A 425 23.83 -1.55 7.40
CA PRO A 425 22.42 -1.94 7.59
C PRO A 425 21.44 -1.05 6.81
N GLY A 426 20.24 -1.58 6.56
CA GLY A 426 19.20 -0.88 5.80
C GLY A 426 18.75 0.41 6.49
N VAL A 427 18.45 1.41 5.70
CA VAL A 427 18.00 2.73 6.15
C VAL A 427 16.56 3.01 5.71
N ARG A 428 15.76 3.58 6.60
CA ARG A 428 14.40 4.05 6.32
C ARG A 428 14.33 5.56 6.38
N GLN A 429 13.40 6.17 5.65
CA GLN A 429 13.24 7.63 5.60
C GLN A 429 13.14 8.25 6.99
N ALA A 430 12.40 7.64 7.90
CA ALA A 430 12.19 8.15 9.26
C ALA A 430 13.45 8.19 10.13
N GLY A 431 14.47 7.40 9.78
CA GLY A 431 15.75 7.34 10.53
C GLY A 431 16.86 8.18 9.92
N LEU A 432 16.60 8.93 8.85
CA LEU A 432 17.63 9.69 8.14
C LEU A 432 17.58 11.18 8.50
N ALA A 433 18.75 11.75 8.74
CA ALA A 433 18.92 13.18 8.95
C ALA A 433 19.37 13.91 7.67
N ASN A 434 19.11 15.21 7.59
CA ASN A 434 19.62 16.03 6.49
C ASN A 434 21.16 16.09 6.53
N ASN A 435 21.78 15.97 5.36
CA ASN A 435 23.23 15.97 5.18
C ASN A 435 23.96 14.77 5.81
N GLN A 436 23.22 13.69 6.09
CA GLN A 436 23.79 12.47 6.66
C GLN A 436 24.58 11.69 5.64
N MET A 437 25.76 11.20 6.05
CA MET A 437 26.55 10.25 5.30
C MET A 437 26.16 8.83 5.71
N VAL A 438 25.95 7.98 4.72
CA VAL A 438 25.58 6.57 4.91
C VAL A 438 26.59 5.71 4.15
N GLU A 439 27.21 4.76 4.84
CA GLU A 439 28.19 3.86 4.23
C GLU A 439 27.52 2.92 3.22
N THR A 440 28.20 2.72 2.09
CA THR A 440 27.72 1.84 1.02
C THR A 440 28.39 0.47 1.08
N GLY A 441 27.85 -0.47 0.29
CA GLY A 441 28.51 -1.77 0.08
C GLY A 441 29.87 -1.67 -0.60
N LEU A 442 30.19 -0.55 -1.22
CA LEU A 442 31.54 -0.26 -1.74
C LEU A 442 32.40 0.29 -0.60
N LYS A 443 33.35 -0.54 -0.13
CA LYS A 443 34.20 -0.21 1.01
C LYS A 443 34.88 1.16 0.88
N GLY A 444 34.80 1.96 1.95
CA GLY A 444 35.40 3.30 2.01
C GLY A 444 34.63 4.37 1.24
N GLN A 445 33.48 4.05 0.72
CA GLN A 445 32.61 5.00 0.01
C GLN A 445 31.27 5.15 0.72
N SER A 446 30.82 6.39 0.85
CA SER A 446 29.55 6.73 1.48
C SER A 446 28.67 7.56 0.53
N VAL A 447 27.38 7.48 0.71
CA VAL A 447 26.41 8.34 0.02
C VAL A 447 25.85 9.38 0.97
N ARG A 448 25.59 10.57 0.43
CA ARG A 448 25.04 11.70 1.19
C ARG A 448 23.55 11.82 0.96
N MET A 449 22.77 11.87 2.04
CA MET A 449 21.34 12.10 2.03
C MET A 449 21.04 13.58 2.28
N ASN A 450 20.25 14.20 1.42
CA ASN A 450 19.79 15.58 1.62
C ASN A 450 18.25 15.63 1.58
N PHE A 451 17.69 16.41 2.53
CA PHE A 451 16.25 16.62 2.63
C PHE A 451 15.93 18.10 2.42
N TYR A 452 14.98 18.38 1.54
CA TYR A 452 14.55 19.72 1.20
C TYR A 452 13.10 19.93 1.62
N GLN A 453 12.88 20.80 2.63
CA GLN A 453 11.53 21.16 3.07
C GLN A 453 10.86 22.05 2.03
N SER A 454 9.63 21.76 1.65
CA SER A 454 8.92 22.53 0.64
C SER A 454 8.26 23.79 1.15
N MET A 455 7.77 23.86 2.41
CA MET A 455 7.23 25.08 3.04
C MET A 455 7.11 24.90 4.56
N PRO A 456 7.42 25.94 5.38
CA PRO A 456 7.31 25.85 6.84
C PRO A 456 5.88 25.87 7.38
N PHE A 457 4.88 26.24 6.57
CA PHE A 457 3.48 26.45 7.00
C PHE A 457 2.47 25.41 6.52
N PHE A 458 2.84 24.53 5.60
CA PHE A 458 1.98 23.46 5.10
C PHE A 458 2.63 22.11 5.35
N ASN A 459 2.19 21.42 6.39
CA ASN A 459 2.60 20.04 6.71
C ASN A 459 2.23 19.01 5.61
N ALA A 460 1.58 19.43 4.52
CA ALA A 460 1.09 18.58 3.44
C ALA A 460 2.00 18.52 2.20
N ALA A 461 3.08 19.32 2.14
CA ALA A 461 3.96 19.25 0.97
C ALA A 461 4.96 18.10 1.12
N PRO A 462 5.11 17.22 0.12
CA PRO A 462 6.01 16.07 0.21
C PRO A 462 7.44 16.53 0.42
N LEU A 463 8.10 15.94 1.43
CA LEU A 463 9.52 16.13 1.69
C LEU A 463 10.29 15.64 0.46
N ARG A 464 10.97 16.54 -0.24
CA ARG A 464 11.88 16.14 -1.32
C ARG A 464 13.21 15.69 -0.71
N ALA A 465 13.70 14.57 -1.19
CA ALA A 465 14.98 14.08 -0.75
C ALA A 465 15.85 13.72 -1.95
N SER A 466 17.14 13.78 -1.76
CA SER A 466 18.11 13.28 -2.72
C SER A 466 19.18 12.42 -2.05
N VAL A 467 19.69 11.47 -2.80
CA VAL A 467 20.86 10.68 -2.47
C VAL A 467 21.92 10.94 -3.54
N GLN A 468 23.11 11.41 -3.14
CA GLN A 468 24.16 11.82 -4.09
C GLN A 468 23.60 12.66 -5.24
N CYS A 469 22.79 13.67 -4.89
CA CYS A 469 22.10 14.57 -5.81
C CYS A 469 21.05 13.91 -6.75
N GLY A 470 20.86 12.61 -6.73
CA GLY A 470 19.75 11.93 -7.38
C GLY A 470 18.47 12.08 -6.54
N SER A 471 17.37 12.52 -7.13
CA SER A 471 16.10 12.67 -6.41
C SER A 471 15.50 11.32 -6.07
N VAL A 472 15.02 11.15 -4.84
CA VAL A 472 14.28 9.97 -4.44
C VAL A 472 12.83 10.13 -4.92
N LEU A 473 12.45 9.33 -5.92
CA LEU A 473 11.12 9.35 -6.54
C LEU A 473 10.08 8.57 -5.73
N ARG A 474 10.51 7.46 -5.13
CA ARG A 474 9.66 6.60 -4.32
C ARG A 474 10.45 6.01 -3.17
N TRP A 475 9.89 6.12 -1.97
CA TRP A 475 10.43 5.59 -0.74
C TRP A 475 9.89 4.19 -0.41
N GLU A 476 10.70 3.40 0.29
CA GLU A 476 10.29 2.23 1.06
C GLU A 476 9.39 1.23 0.31
N GLN A 477 9.89 0.71 -0.81
CA GLN A 477 9.33 -0.50 -1.36
C GLN A 477 9.94 -1.68 -0.58
N ASP A 478 9.16 -2.25 0.32
CA ASP A 478 9.63 -3.33 1.17
C ASP A 478 9.94 -4.58 0.34
N ALA A 479 11.13 -5.13 0.57
CA ALA A 479 11.59 -6.41 0.06
C ALA A 479 11.81 -7.38 1.21
N CYS A 480 11.85 -8.67 0.90
CA CYS A 480 12.13 -9.72 1.87
C CYS A 480 13.48 -9.53 2.61
N ASN A 481 14.44 -8.96 1.94
CA ASN A 481 15.81 -8.77 2.42
C ASN A 481 16.17 -7.31 2.70
N GLY A 482 15.17 -6.41 2.69
CA GLY A 482 15.38 -5.00 2.99
C GLY A 482 14.34 -4.10 2.34
N ASN A 483 14.76 -2.92 1.90
CA ASN A 483 13.90 -1.97 1.21
C ASN A 483 14.57 -1.38 -0.03
N VAL A 484 13.74 -0.95 -0.99
CA VAL A 484 14.18 -0.33 -2.24
C VAL A 484 13.68 1.12 -2.29
N HIS A 485 14.59 2.06 -2.54
CA HIS A 485 14.25 3.46 -2.82
C HIS A 485 14.53 3.74 -4.29
N ILE A 486 13.51 4.18 -5.02
CA ILE A 486 13.64 4.46 -6.47
C ILE A 486 14.18 5.87 -6.64
N ILE A 487 15.27 6.00 -7.42
CA ILE A 487 15.96 7.26 -7.69
C ILE A 487 15.98 7.60 -9.19
N ASP A 488 16.09 8.90 -9.51
CA ASP A 488 16.09 9.42 -10.88
C ASP A 488 17.47 9.48 -11.54
N ARG A 489 18.53 9.06 -10.85
CA ARG A 489 19.92 9.13 -11.30
C ARG A 489 20.70 7.90 -10.89
N VAL A 490 21.64 7.46 -11.74
CA VAL A 490 22.65 6.46 -11.33
C VAL A 490 23.73 7.14 -10.50
N MET A 491 24.03 6.56 -9.36
CA MET A 491 25.09 7.05 -8.47
C MET A 491 26.44 6.49 -8.94
N ILE A 492 27.36 7.37 -9.26
CA ILE A 492 28.75 7.01 -9.61
C ILE A 492 29.63 7.46 -8.44
N PRO A 493 30.46 6.56 -7.88
CA PRO A 493 31.33 6.92 -6.79
C PRO A 493 32.31 8.02 -7.23
N PRO A 494 32.46 9.14 -6.49
CA PRO A 494 33.40 10.19 -6.83
C PRO A 494 34.83 9.71 -6.55
N GLU A 495 35.73 9.96 -7.51
CA GLU A 495 37.15 9.57 -7.42
C GLU A 495 38.06 10.76 -7.02
N ASN A 496 37.57 11.98 -7.27
CA ASN A 496 38.38 13.19 -7.10
C ASN A 496 37.78 14.14 -6.06
N SER A 497 38.61 14.88 -5.34
CA SER A 497 38.20 16.05 -4.59
C SER A 497 37.79 17.19 -5.55
N ILE A 498 37.12 18.25 -5.02
CA ILE A 498 36.76 19.43 -5.81
C ILE A 498 37.97 20.01 -6.53
N THR A 499 39.09 20.16 -5.81
CA THR A 499 40.32 20.74 -6.37
C THR A 499 40.98 19.86 -7.44
N GLN A 500 40.94 18.54 -7.25
CA GLN A 500 41.41 17.58 -8.26
C GLN A 500 40.52 17.56 -9.49
N TRP A 501 39.20 17.62 -9.28
CA TRP A 501 38.24 17.66 -10.40
C TRP A 501 38.45 18.90 -11.28
N LEU A 502 38.60 20.09 -10.66
CA LEU A 502 38.90 21.32 -11.39
C LEU A 502 40.26 21.26 -12.11
N ALA A 503 41.28 20.72 -11.48
CA ALA A 503 42.61 20.62 -12.06
C ALA A 503 42.70 19.64 -13.25
N ASN A 504 41.90 18.56 -13.19
CA ASN A 504 41.86 17.55 -14.26
C ASN A 504 41.06 18.03 -15.47
N ASN A 505 40.30 19.12 -15.35
CA ASN A 505 39.46 19.64 -16.42
C ASN A 505 40.07 20.94 -16.98
N ARG A 506 40.57 20.87 -18.21
CA ARG A 506 41.27 22.00 -18.88
C ARG A 506 40.43 23.26 -19.03
N SER A 507 39.10 23.15 -18.97
CA SER A 507 38.19 24.29 -19.09
C SER A 507 38.14 25.19 -17.85
N PHE A 508 38.81 24.81 -16.73
CA PHE A 508 38.84 25.55 -15.50
C PHE A 508 40.24 25.97 -15.06
N SER A 509 41.15 26.20 -16.03
CA SER A 509 42.57 26.50 -15.78
C SER A 509 42.74 27.83 -15.01
N ILE A 510 41.97 28.86 -15.35
CA ILE A 510 41.98 30.18 -14.69
C ILE A 510 41.50 30.03 -13.24
N MET A 511 40.35 29.39 -13.02
CA MET A 511 39.81 29.19 -11.68
C MET A 511 40.80 28.39 -10.80
N THR A 512 41.38 27.32 -11.36
CA THR A 512 42.34 26.48 -10.65
C THR A 512 43.59 27.27 -10.24
N THR A 513 44.12 28.15 -11.10
CA THR A 513 45.24 29.02 -10.80
C THR A 513 44.90 30.02 -9.72
N LEU A 514 43.77 30.73 -9.86
CA LEU A 514 43.33 31.70 -8.88
C LEU A 514 43.05 31.07 -7.48
N LEU A 515 42.52 29.84 -7.43
CA LEU A 515 42.33 29.12 -6.16
C LEU A 515 43.66 28.81 -5.49
N LYS A 516 44.71 28.48 -6.25
CA LYS A 516 46.06 28.25 -5.71
C LYS A 516 46.70 29.55 -5.19
N ASP A 517 46.62 30.62 -5.97
CA ASP A 517 47.22 31.91 -5.65
C ASP A 517 46.58 32.54 -4.41
N THR A 518 45.31 32.28 -4.19
CA THR A 518 44.53 32.75 -3.03
C THR A 518 44.57 31.80 -1.82
N LYS A 519 45.19 30.63 -1.93
CA LYS A 519 45.22 29.55 -0.95
C LYS A 519 43.81 28.99 -0.61
N LEU A 520 42.78 29.30 -1.38
CA LEU A 520 41.44 28.72 -1.20
C LEU A 520 41.39 27.23 -1.56
N ASN A 521 42.37 26.75 -2.35
CA ASN A 521 42.55 25.32 -2.61
C ASN A 521 42.78 24.52 -1.32
N GLU A 522 43.43 25.09 -0.30
CA GLU A 522 43.65 24.41 0.99
C GLU A 522 42.30 24.17 1.71
N ILE A 523 41.41 25.16 1.69
CA ILE A 523 40.06 25.04 2.27
C ILE A 523 39.25 23.97 1.50
N LEU A 524 39.31 24.00 0.16
CA LEU A 524 38.60 23.04 -0.67
C LEU A 524 39.25 21.66 -0.75
N SER A 525 40.44 21.47 -0.16
CA SER A 525 41.09 20.17 -0.05
C SER A 525 40.87 19.54 1.34
N ALA A 526 40.44 20.33 2.33
CA ALA A 526 40.14 19.86 3.66
C ALA A 526 38.85 19.01 3.70
N GLU A 527 38.69 18.18 4.72
CA GLU A 527 37.45 17.52 5.00
C GLU A 527 36.34 18.55 5.23
N GLY A 528 35.23 18.37 4.53
CA GLY A 528 34.12 19.30 4.61
C GLY A 528 33.03 18.99 3.59
N THR A 529 32.03 19.85 3.54
CA THR A 529 30.96 19.77 2.58
C THR A 529 30.81 21.10 1.87
N TYR A 530 31.26 21.16 0.63
CA TYR A 530 31.24 22.39 -0.14
C TYR A 530 30.39 22.26 -1.41
N THR A 531 29.79 23.37 -1.82
CA THR A 531 29.25 23.51 -3.18
C THR A 531 30.07 24.60 -3.86
N VAL A 532 30.64 24.28 -5.01
CA VAL A 532 31.41 25.20 -5.83
C VAL A 532 30.64 25.54 -7.09
N LEU A 533 30.37 26.82 -7.32
CA LEU A 533 29.83 27.37 -8.54
C LEU A 533 31.01 27.71 -9.44
N ALA A 534 31.35 26.82 -10.37
CA ALA A 534 32.59 26.89 -11.15
C ALA A 534 32.37 27.55 -12.51
N PRO A 535 32.86 28.81 -12.73
CA PRO A 535 32.90 29.40 -14.05
C PRO A 535 34.05 28.77 -14.86
N PRO A 536 33.81 28.33 -16.10
CA PRO A 536 34.86 27.89 -17.00
C PRO A 536 35.68 29.09 -17.51
N ASP A 537 36.83 28.82 -18.13
CA ASP A 537 37.73 29.86 -18.64
C ASP A 537 37.02 30.85 -19.58
N VAL A 538 36.08 30.36 -20.40
CA VAL A 538 35.24 31.20 -21.28
C VAL A 538 34.46 32.26 -20.50
N ALA A 539 33.95 31.93 -19.28
CA ALA A 539 33.24 32.90 -18.45
C ALA A 539 34.17 34.02 -17.93
N PHE A 540 35.42 33.73 -17.67
CA PHE A 540 36.42 34.74 -17.30
C PHE A 540 36.76 35.65 -18.49
N TYR A 541 36.85 35.12 -19.71
CA TYR A 541 37.12 35.92 -20.89
C TYR A 541 35.96 36.83 -21.33
N GLN A 542 34.76 36.60 -20.81
CA GLN A 542 33.62 37.49 -21.03
C GLN A 542 33.65 38.73 -20.10
N MET A 543 34.52 38.75 -19.08
CA MET A 543 34.71 39.88 -18.23
C MET A 543 35.46 40.99 -18.91
N PRO A 544 35.29 42.28 -18.48
CA PRO A 544 36.15 43.39 -18.97
C PRO A 544 37.63 43.03 -18.71
N GLU A 545 38.47 43.25 -19.72
CA GLU A 545 39.92 42.91 -19.68
C GLU A 545 40.65 43.58 -18.47
N GLU A 546 40.22 44.77 -18.10
CA GLU A 546 40.71 45.48 -16.93
C GLU A 546 40.49 44.73 -15.65
N VAL A 547 39.25 44.21 -15.46
CA VAL A 547 38.86 43.44 -14.26
C VAL A 547 39.58 42.09 -14.21
N LEU A 548 39.66 41.40 -15.36
CA LEU A 548 40.40 40.13 -15.43
C LEU A 548 41.89 40.33 -15.09
N SER A 549 42.51 41.39 -15.63
CA SER A 549 43.90 41.75 -15.31
C SER A 549 44.09 42.11 -13.83
N GLU A 550 43.13 42.77 -13.22
CA GLU A 550 43.17 43.07 -11.78
C GLU A 550 43.12 41.86 -10.87
N ILE A 551 42.19 40.94 -11.13
CA ILE A 551 42.02 39.72 -10.32
C ILE A 551 43.21 38.73 -10.49
N THR A 552 43.85 38.73 -11.66
CA THR A 552 45.04 37.88 -11.90
C THR A 552 46.29 38.44 -11.21
N LYS A 553 46.34 39.77 -10.99
CA LYS A 553 47.53 40.44 -10.36
C LYS A 553 47.37 40.60 -8.85
N ASP A 554 46.14 40.67 -8.32
CA ASP A 554 45.88 40.90 -6.88
C ASP A 554 45.16 39.69 -6.26
N PRO A 555 45.87 38.84 -5.51
CA PRO A 555 45.24 37.67 -4.85
C PRO A 555 44.11 38.01 -3.86
N ARG A 556 44.13 39.22 -3.27
CA ARG A 556 43.07 39.65 -2.35
C ARG A 556 41.76 39.91 -3.07
N LYS A 557 41.83 40.54 -4.23
CA LYS A 557 40.67 40.77 -5.09
C LYS A 557 40.12 39.46 -5.67
N ALA A 558 41.01 38.59 -6.15
CA ALA A 558 40.67 37.25 -6.57
C ALA A 558 39.97 36.45 -5.46
N ALA A 559 40.49 36.47 -4.23
CA ALA A 559 39.89 35.77 -3.11
C ALA A 559 38.48 36.27 -2.78
N THR A 560 38.24 37.57 -2.88
CA THR A 560 36.90 38.16 -2.64
C THR A 560 35.89 37.65 -3.65
N ILE A 561 36.27 37.56 -4.94
CA ILE A 561 35.39 37.07 -5.99
C ILE A 561 35.20 35.55 -5.83
N LEU A 562 36.28 34.80 -5.66
CA LEU A 562 36.19 33.33 -5.55
C LEU A 562 35.37 32.86 -4.36
N LYS A 563 35.40 33.56 -3.24
CA LYS A 563 34.60 33.27 -2.06
C LYS A 563 33.08 33.37 -2.32
N GLN A 564 32.64 34.16 -3.30
CA GLN A 564 31.24 34.24 -3.74
C GLN A 564 30.78 32.95 -4.43
N HIS A 565 31.71 32.15 -4.96
CA HIS A 565 31.47 30.92 -5.68
C HIS A 565 31.48 29.68 -4.78
N ILE A 566 31.78 29.83 -3.50
CA ILE A 566 31.94 28.69 -2.59
C ILE A 566 30.90 28.78 -1.48
N LEU A 567 30.09 27.74 -1.34
CA LEU A 567 29.09 27.59 -0.27
C LEU A 567 29.60 26.54 0.73
N PRO A 568 29.55 26.78 2.05
CA PRO A 568 29.98 25.84 3.09
C PRO A 568 28.90 24.80 3.41
N GLU A 569 28.18 24.35 2.40
CA GLU A 569 27.12 23.34 2.48
C GLU A 569 27.01 22.55 1.18
N HIS A 570 26.44 21.35 1.25
CA HIS A 570 26.19 20.52 0.07
C HIS A 570 24.80 20.82 -0.49
N VAL A 571 24.72 21.45 -1.63
CA VAL A 571 23.47 21.85 -2.28
C VAL A 571 23.38 21.22 -3.67
N CYS A 572 22.48 20.25 -3.84
CA CYS A 572 22.21 19.67 -5.13
C CYS A 572 21.20 20.52 -5.95
N CYS A 573 21.25 20.42 -7.25
CA CYS A 573 20.28 21.08 -8.15
C CYS A 573 18.82 20.63 -7.90
N SER A 574 18.62 19.40 -7.38
CA SER A 574 17.32 18.91 -6.94
C SER A 574 16.71 19.72 -5.79
N GLY A 575 17.56 20.43 -5.02
CA GLY A 575 17.16 21.33 -3.93
C GLY A 575 16.82 22.73 -4.38
N PHE A 576 17.03 23.11 -5.65
CA PHE A 576 16.69 24.43 -6.16
C PHE A 576 15.19 24.53 -6.39
N ARG A 577 14.59 25.63 -5.90
CA ARG A 577 13.14 25.83 -5.92
C ARG A 577 12.73 26.93 -6.88
N GLY A 578 11.54 26.76 -7.46
CA GLY A 578 10.85 27.78 -8.26
C GLY A 578 9.85 28.63 -7.49
N ASP A 579 9.76 28.48 -6.16
CA ASP A 579 8.72 29.13 -5.37
C ASP A 579 9.07 30.59 -5.11
N TRP A 580 8.22 31.50 -5.51
CA TRP A 580 8.34 32.93 -5.27
C TRP A 580 8.18 33.34 -3.78
N PHE A 581 7.69 32.44 -2.93
CA PHE A 581 7.48 32.70 -1.51
C PHE A 581 8.64 32.26 -0.59
N THR A 582 9.58 31.44 -1.03
CA THR A 582 10.72 31.00 -0.23
C THR A 582 12.01 31.49 -0.83
N SER A 583 12.73 32.37 -0.11
CA SER A 583 14.06 32.80 -0.53
C SER A 583 15.03 31.61 -0.47
N ASN A 584 15.36 31.05 -1.63
CA ASN A 584 16.36 30.01 -1.78
C ASN A 584 17.79 30.57 -1.68
N ARG A 585 17.99 31.45 -0.67
CA ARG A 585 19.25 32.12 -0.44
C ARG A 585 20.17 31.21 0.39
N ARG A 586 21.41 31.11 -0.02
CA ARG A 586 22.48 30.40 0.68
C ARG A 586 23.61 31.35 1.02
N ARG A 587 24.31 31.07 2.14
CA ARG A 587 25.49 31.83 2.50
C ARG A 587 26.72 31.29 1.79
N THR A 588 27.52 32.17 1.25
CA THR A 588 28.84 31.89 0.73
C THR A 588 29.88 31.92 1.83
N ILE A 589 31.10 31.46 1.61
CA ILE A 589 32.15 31.40 2.65
C ILE A 589 32.62 32.79 3.09
N ASP A 590 32.36 33.86 2.33
CA ASP A 590 32.59 35.25 2.76
C ASP A 590 31.42 35.83 3.57
N GLY A 591 30.33 35.08 3.77
CA GLY A 591 29.17 35.49 4.53
C GLY A 591 28.09 36.23 3.72
N SER A 592 28.30 36.48 2.44
CA SER A 592 27.30 37.07 1.56
C SER A 592 26.18 36.07 1.20
N TRP A 593 25.10 36.55 0.62
CA TRP A 593 23.94 35.74 0.25
C TRP A 593 23.85 35.60 -1.27
N ILE A 594 23.76 34.35 -1.74
CA ILE A 594 23.46 34.02 -3.14
C ILE A 594 22.08 33.36 -3.24
N SER A 595 21.31 33.71 -4.26
CA SER A 595 20.01 33.09 -4.55
C SER A 595 20.19 31.95 -5.52
N LEU A 596 19.65 30.76 -5.18
CA LEU A 596 19.64 29.58 -6.05
C LEU A 596 18.20 29.33 -6.50
N GLN A 597 17.90 29.45 -7.80
CA GLN A 597 16.55 29.41 -8.30
C GLN A 597 16.38 28.42 -9.44
N ARG A 598 15.18 27.84 -9.52
CA ARG A 598 14.67 27.08 -10.65
C ARG A 598 13.57 27.88 -11.31
N HIS A 599 13.71 28.18 -12.60
CA HIS A 599 12.72 28.91 -13.38
C HIS A 599 11.63 27.97 -13.93
N LEU A 600 10.53 28.54 -14.40
CA LEU A 600 9.39 27.80 -14.95
C LEU A 600 9.75 27.01 -16.22
N ASP A 601 10.72 27.48 -16.98
CA ASP A 601 11.28 26.81 -18.17
C ASP A 601 12.24 25.65 -17.82
N GLY A 602 12.48 25.42 -16.51
CA GLY A 602 13.39 24.40 -16.02
C GLY A 602 14.84 24.86 -15.87
N SER A 603 15.22 26.05 -16.35
CA SER A 603 16.56 26.61 -16.18
C SER A 603 16.88 26.87 -14.71
N LEU A 604 18.16 26.81 -14.38
CA LEU A 604 18.66 27.00 -13.03
C LEU A 604 19.60 28.20 -13.00
N THR A 605 19.50 29.01 -11.95
CA THR A 605 20.41 30.17 -11.75
C THR A 605 20.99 30.20 -10.35
N ALA A 606 22.22 30.70 -10.26
CA ALA A 606 22.93 31.03 -9.03
C ALA A 606 23.29 32.52 -9.05
N GLY A 607 22.55 33.34 -8.30
CA GLY A 607 22.55 34.80 -8.48
C GLY A 607 22.03 35.17 -9.87
N ASP A 608 22.85 35.86 -10.63
CA ASP A 608 22.54 36.30 -11.98
C ASP A 608 23.10 35.32 -13.05
N SER A 609 23.87 34.30 -12.65
CA SER A 609 24.51 33.34 -13.55
C SER A 609 23.65 32.11 -13.77
N HIS A 610 23.58 31.63 -15.02
CA HIS A 610 22.92 30.37 -15.34
C HIS A 610 23.80 29.16 -15.03
N ILE A 611 23.19 28.08 -14.56
CA ILE A 611 23.88 26.81 -14.34
C ILE A 611 23.86 26.01 -15.62
N LEU A 612 25.04 25.79 -16.21
CA LEU A 612 25.24 25.04 -17.44
C LEU A 612 25.25 23.52 -17.20
N SER A 613 25.84 23.10 -16.06
CA SER A 613 25.95 21.69 -15.70
C SER A 613 25.80 21.52 -14.18
N CYS A 614 24.94 20.59 -13.80
CA CYS A 614 24.57 20.33 -12.42
C CYS A 614 25.32 19.13 -11.83
N ASP A 615 25.53 19.21 -10.50
CA ASP A 615 25.78 18.04 -9.65
C ASP A 615 26.99 17.20 -10.10
N GLN A 616 28.13 17.84 -10.39
CA GLN A 616 29.41 17.16 -10.56
C GLN A 616 29.90 16.78 -9.16
N LEU A 617 29.80 15.50 -8.81
CA LEU A 617 30.10 15.02 -7.48
C LEU A 617 31.62 14.92 -7.25
N ALA A 618 32.05 15.35 -6.09
CA ALA A 618 33.43 15.23 -5.60
C ALA A 618 33.42 14.59 -4.21
N LEU A 619 34.55 14.06 -3.75
CA LEU A 619 34.71 13.42 -2.43
C LEU A 619 34.27 14.35 -1.29
N ASN A 620 34.53 15.63 -1.41
CA ASN A 620 34.24 16.63 -0.38
C ASN A 620 33.22 17.67 -0.77
N GLY A 621 32.34 17.38 -1.78
CA GLY A 621 31.27 18.29 -2.14
C GLY A 621 30.70 18.09 -3.54
N VAL A 622 30.11 19.16 -4.07
CA VAL A 622 29.48 19.19 -5.39
C VAL A 622 29.88 20.44 -6.18
N ILE A 623 30.02 20.29 -7.48
CA ILE A 623 30.38 21.39 -8.36
C ILE A 623 29.22 21.62 -9.35
N HIS A 624 28.83 22.90 -9.52
CA HIS A 624 27.90 23.33 -10.59
C HIS A 624 28.66 24.26 -11.51
N VAL A 625 28.62 23.98 -12.79
CA VAL A 625 29.23 24.82 -13.80
C VAL A 625 28.30 25.98 -14.11
N VAL A 626 28.82 27.20 -14.02
CA VAL A 626 28.06 28.44 -14.27
C VAL A 626 28.55 29.18 -15.51
N ASP A 627 27.67 29.91 -16.20
CA ASP A 627 28.01 30.60 -17.46
C ASP A 627 28.80 31.91 -17.26
N GLN A 628 28.77 32.49 -16.06
CA GLN A 628 29.40 33.78 -15.75
C GLN A 628 30.09 33.75 -14.39
N VAL A 629 31.10 34.62 -14.22
CA VAL A 629 31.72 34.86 -12.92
C VAL A 629 30.77 35.67 -12.05
N ILE A 630 30.48 35.17 -10.86
CA ILE A 630 29.59 35.82 -9.88
C ILE A 630 30.34 36.96 -9.19
N MET A 631 29.93 38.17 -9.50
CA MET A 631 30.55 39.37 -8.94
C MET A 631 29.88 39.80 -7.61
N PRO A 632 30.65 40.26 -6.60
CA PRO A 632 30.08 40.80 -5.41
C PRO A 632 29.26 42.07 -5.74
N LYS A 633 28.09 42.24 -5.08
CA LYS A 633 27.24 43.43 -5.28
C LYS A 633 28.03 44.68 -4.91
N ALA A 634 27.83 45.77 -5.66
CA ALA A 634 28.61 47.03 -5.60
C ALA A 634 28.81 47.66 -4.20
N ASN A 635 28.02 47.25 -3.21
CA ASN A 635 28.21 47.70 -1.81
C ASN A 635 29.28 46.91 -1.03
N ALA A 636 29.84 45.85 -1.60
CA ALA A 636 30.86 45.01 -0.95
C ALA A 636 32.30 45.25 -1.44
N LEU A 637 32.50 46.02 -2.52
CA LEU A 637 33.82 46.36 -3.05
C LEU A 637 33.96 47.89 -3.20
N PRO A 638 34.50 48.57 -2.17
CA PRO A 638 34.80 50.02 -2.26
C PRO A 638 35.87 50.33 -3.35
N PHE A 639 36.54 49.32 -3.90
CA PHE A 639 37.69 49.47 -4.79
C PHE A 639 37.39 49.43 -6.29
N LEU A 640 36.15 49.00 -6.71
CA LEU A 640 35.76 48.93 -8.12
C LEU A 640 34.96 50.20 -8.57
N SER A 641 34.83 51.22 -7.74
CA SER A 641 34.12 52.46 -8.07
C SER A 641 34.89 53.43 -9.00
N GLY A 642 36.01 52.97 -9.59
CA GLY A 642 36.83 53.78 -10.48
C GLY A 642 36.44 53.78 -11.97
N THR A 643 35.45 53.03 -12.40
CA THR A 643 34.99 53.07 -13.80
C THR A 643 34.01 54.24 -13.98
N ARG A 644 34.49 55.29 -14.59
CA ARG A 644 33.68 56.38 -15.16
C ARG A 644 32.53 55.78 -15.97
N ARG A 645 31.30 56.18 -15.62
CA ARG A 645 30.13 55.96 -16.48
C ARG A 645 30.45 56.61 -17.87
N LEU A 646 30.69 55.77 -18.88
CA LEU A 646 30.55 56.17 -20.25
C LEU A 646 29.06 56.30 -20.51
N GLY A 647 28.58 57.54 -20.44
CA GLY A 647 27.23 57.91 -20.77
C GLY A 647 26.99 57.68 -22.27
N LEU A 648 26.10 56.81 -22.60
CA LEU A 648 25.44 56.81 -23.90
C LEU A 648 24.38 57.94 -23.84
N PRO A 649 24.37 58.87 -24.80
CA PRO A 649 23.39 59.95 -24.86
C PRO A 649 22.07 59.38 -25.40
N GLY A 650 20.99 59.56 -24.65
CA GLY A 650 19.64 59.49 -25.16
C GLY A 650 18.78 58.35 -24.68
N MET A 651 18.33 58.44 -23.43
CA MET A 651 17.00 58.02 -23.03
C MET A 651 16.72 58.54 -21.61
N GLU A 652 16.06 59.67 -21.56
CA GLU A 652 15.41 60.18 -20.35
C GLU A 652 14.18 59.33 -20.04
N LEU A 653 14.22 58.59 -18.97
CA LEU A 653 13.03 58.01 -18.38
C LEU A 653 12.56 58.91 -17.25
N ILE A 654 11.49 59.64 -17.52
CA ILE A 654 10.76 60.47 -16.58
C ILE A 654 10.15 59.58 -15.51
N LEU A 655 10.69 59.62 -14.29
CA LEU A 655 10.04 59.07 -13.11
C LEU A 655 9.07 60.11 -12.54
N ASN A 656 7.77 59.94 -12.83
CA ASN A 656 6.68 60.70 -12.20
C ASN A 656 6.51 60.22 -10.75
N HIS A 657 6.84 61.12 -9.83
CA HIS A 657 6.47 61.01 -8.41
C HIS A 657 4.98 61.34 -8.24
N GLY A 658 4.18 60.29 -8.12
CA GLY A 658 2.79 60.39 -7.66
C GLY A 658 2.68 60.14 -6.16
N LYS A 659 2.67 61.19 -5.36
CA LYS A 659 2.14 61.17 -4.00
C LYS A 659 0.64 60.91 -4.06
N GLN A 660 0.18 59.83 -3.41
CA GLN A 660 -1.23 59.78 -2.98
C GLN A 660 -1.33 59.44 -1.50
N LYS A 661 -2.07 60.34 -0.84
CA LYS A 661 -2.44 60.33 0.57
C LYS A 661 -3.45 59.21 0.87
N ARG A 662 -3.43 58.84 2.14
CA ARG A 662 -4.44 58.05 2.85
C ARG A 662 -5.87 58.59 2.66
N ILE A 663 -6.81 57.70 2.47
CA ILE A 663 -8.03 57.55 3.30
C ILE A 663 -8.26 56.07 3.50
#